data_75aef38f6def1bcf86de240c8f1c6116
#
_entry.id   75aef38f6def1bcf86de240c8f1c6116
#
_cell.length_a   1.000
_cell.length_b   1.000
_cell.length_c   1.000
_cell.angle_alpha   90.00
_cell.angle_beta   90.00
_cell.angle_gamma   90.00
#
_symmetry.space_group_name_H-M   'P 1'
#
loop_
_entity.id
_entity.type
_entity.pdbx_description
1 polymer ?
#
loop_
_entity_poly.entity_id
_entity_poly.type
_entity_poly.pdbx_seq_one_letter_code
_entity_poly.pdbx_strand_id
1 'polypeptide(L)'
;MKKGRVYIRGYNSKKKKMVAIRVTVGKKVSKISVASSSIALYVGGQVKLDVKVAPASASNKKMFYASSNPAAATVSKTGKITAVSNGKSVITITSKDGSKTKKVTVAVKSELLRTTSKGNVMGVEEEEGKALVWYGIPYGASTSGTNRWKAPQPVEAWNGTRSAVTPREGAAQYSDGNSYTGSEDCLYVNVHRPNNGQKNLPVMVYLHGGGNASGNANDNFSSMVPTSNAVVVSVEYRVGAFGFLSHEALRDGTDEENSGNFALLDIKAALTWVRDEIANFGGNPANVTLSGFSAGARNAMLCVISPRMGGLFHKAISFSGGFTTCTNEEGQNSANGKLATILVNRGTYANKTSALKYIENASKSEIRDLFYSLSTAEVANMYRSTSLRLGKFPQCFNDGVVVPKEGFSVIASGNYNRVPIILGSDASEFSSYAWNGSLTSELDEVSGITSSSQMINLVASGVKYGSMLQSGFYLEQPASLLSQDAAHPAIYAYRFKWGTNADVTDGFYSKFVGAFHGSSKEFLRGIYKNAYKDYSPQAISAANRPGRIELTSVMQKYIGNFLATGNPNGAGLVNWGTWNNVPGAAKVMSLDANQTKSIVQMSSEQYSESDTFSQMRSSLTKSEYNILVNSLFADRLFMPENVPGY
;
A
#
# COMPACT_ATOMS: atom_id res chain seq x y z
N MET A 1 -1.89 -3.82 -70.13
CA MET A 1 -2.57 -2.97 -71.09
C MET A 1 -2.00 -1.53 -71.00
N LYS A 2 -1.64 -0.96 -72.13
CA LYS A 2 -1.19 0.46 -72.16
C LYS A 2 -2.39 1.37 -71.86
N LYS A 3 -2.18 2.47 -71.12
CA LYS A 3 -3.18 3.51 -70.88
C LYS A 3 -3.56 4.15 -72.21
N GLY A 4 -4.84 4.13 -72.56
CA GLY A 4 -5.29 4.67 -73.83
C GLY A 4 -6.74 5.19 -73.72
N ARG A 5 -7.13 5.97 -74.67
CA ARG A 5 -8.52 6.41 -74.87
C ARG A 5 -9.03 5.79 -76.16
N VAL A 6 -10.17 5.10 -76.10
CA VAL A 6 -10.89 4.55 -77.28
C VAL A 6 -12.25 5.21 -77.36
N TYR A 7 -12.63 5.59 -78.54
CA TYR A 7 -13.96 6.11 -78.79
C TYR A 7 -14.75 5.09 -79.61
N ILE A 8 -15.83 4.58 -79.05
CA ILE A 8 -16.81 3.77 -79.79
C ILE A 8 -17.84 4.75 -80.36
N ARG A 9 -17.96 4.75 -81.68
CA ARG A 9 -18.87 5.65 -82.39
C ARG A 9 -19.94 4.83 -83.09
N GLY A 10 -21.19 5.06 -82.76
CA GLY A 10 -22.34 4.52 -83.48
C GLY A 10 -22.80 5.44 -84.59
N TYR A 11 -23.10 4.92 -85.73
CA TYR A 11 -23.59 5.69 -86.88
C TYR A 11 -24.96 5.11 -87.30
N ASN A 12 -25.89 5.96 -87.75
CA ASN A 12 -27.15 5.49 -88.37
C ASN A 12 -26.95 5.12 -89.83
N SER A 13 -28.02 4.58 -90.53
CA SER A 13 -28.00 4.18 -91.93
C SER A 13 -27.57 5.28 -92.92
N LYS A 14 -27.65 6.56 -92.53
CA LYS A 14 -27.19 7.70 -93.32
C LYS A 14 -25.76 8.17 -92.91
N LYS A 15 -24.97 7.31 -92.26
CA LYS A 15 -23.60 7.59 -91.75
C LYS A 15 -23.49 8.81 -90.89
N LYS A 16 -24.58 9.31 -90.28
CA LYS A 16 -24.54 10.39 -89.29
C LYS A 16 -24.21 9.79 -87.90
N LYS A 17 -23.22 10.36 -87.23
CA LYS A 17 -22.81 9.99 -85.88
C LYS A 17 -23.95 10.24 -84.89
N MET A 18 -24.46 9.17 -84.27
CA MET A 18 -25.53 9.21 -83.27
C MET A 18 -25.03 9.17 -81.84
N VAL A 19 -23.98 8.40 -81.57
CA VAL A 19 -23.43 8.23 -80.23
C VAL A 19 -21.89 8.15 -80.30
N ALA A 20 -21.22 8.74 -79.34
CA ALA A 20 -19.80 8.55 -79.08
C ALA A 20 -19.57 8.26 -77.60
N ILE A 21 -19.18 7.01 -77.31
CA ILE A 21 -18.83 6.63 -75.95
C ILE A 21 -17.32 6.67 -75.82
N ARG A 22 -16.84 7.45 -74.86
CA ARG A 22 -15.42 7.49 -74.51
C ARG A 22 -15.09 6.41 -73.48
N VAL A 23 -14.33 5.43 -73.90
CA VAL A 23 -13.82 4.37 -73.01
C VAL A 23 -12.38 4.69 -72.65
N THR A 24 -12.10 4.79 -71.36
CA THR A 24 -10.74 4.99 -70.85
C THR A 24 -10.26 3.69 -70.24
N VAL A 25 -9.25 3.07 -70.86
CA VAL A 25 -8.59 1.90 -70.33
C VAL A 25 -7.54 2.35 -69.27
N GLY A 26 -7.80 2.04 -68.07
CA GLY A 26 -6.91 2.40 -66.94
C GLY A 26 -5.88 1.30 -66.64
N LYS A 27 -4.72 1.68 -66.12
CA LYS A 27 -3.78 0.70 -65.53
C LYS A 27 -4.34 0.22 -64.23
N LYS A 28 -4.40 -1.10 -64.04
CA LYS A 28 -4.82 -1.74 -62.82
C LYS A 28 -3.69 -1.72 -61.76
N VAL A 29 -4.06 -1.88 -60.48
CA VAL A 29 -3.10 -2.15 -59.40
C VAL A 29 -2.50 -3.53 -59.58
N SER A 30 -1.18 -3.64 -59.62
CA SER A 30 -0.46 -4.91 -59.76
C SER A 30 0.07 -5.45 -58.44
N LYS A 31 0.31 -4.53 -57.43
CA LYS A 31 0.82 -4.91 -56.12
C LYS A 31 0.35 -3.89 -55.06
N ILE A 32 0.01 -4.40 -53.87
CA ILE A 32 -0.19 -3.62 -52.65
C ILE A 32 0.94 -3.94 -51.70
N SER A 33 1.61 -2.90 -51.10
CA SER A 33 2.66 -3.05 -50.10
C SER A 33 2.28 -2.29 -48.86
N VAL A 34 2.71 -2.78 -47.71
CA VAL A 34 2.61 -2.15 -46.40
C VAL A 34 3.95 -2.21 -45.70
N ALA A 35 4.23 -1.30 -44.80
CA ALA A 35 5.51 -1.25 -44.04
C ALA A 35 5.72 -2.50 -43.17
N SER A 36 4.64 -3.03 -42.56
CA SER A 36 4.68 -4.26 -41.78
C SER A 36 3.45 -5.13 -42.04
N SER A 37 3.61 -6.44 -42.09
CA SER A 37 2.51 -7.42 -42.17
C SER A 37 1.99 -7.86 -40.79
N SER A 38 2.63 -7.43 -39.70
CA SER A 38 2.20 -7.68 -38.33
C SER A 38 2.32 -6.40 -37.49
N ILE A 39 1.30 -6.09 -36.73
CA ILE A 39 1.22 -4.90 -35.86
C ILE A 39 0.75 -5.37 -34.49
N ALA A 40 1.44 -4.93 -33.42
CA ALA A 40 0.98 -5.08 -32.05
C ALA A 40 0.45 -3.74 -31.54
N LEU A 41 -0.73 -3.73 -30.95
CA LEU A 41 -1.37 -2.57 -30.33
C LEU A 41 -1.90 -2.96 -28.97
N TYR A 42 -1.97 -1.98 -28.07
CA TYR A 42 -2.76 -2.10 -26.84
C TYR A 42 -4.19 -1.59 -27.08
N VAL A 43 -5.14 -2.04 -26.29
CA VAL A 43 -6.54 -1.56 -26.32
C VAL A 43 -6.57 -0.04 -26.30
N GLY A 44 -7.38 0.58 -27.16
CA GLY A 44 -7.43 2.03 -27.37
C GLY A 44 -6.34 2.57 -28.31
N GLY A 45 -5.28 1.80 -28.57
CA GLY A 45 -4.19 2.20 -29.47
C GLY A 45 -4.66 2.32 -30.91
N GLN A 46 -4.07 3.26 -31.66
CA GLN A 46 -4.42 3.55 -33.05
C GLN A 46 -3.17 3.60 -33.91
N VAL A 47 -3.29 3.11 -35.15
CA VAL A 47 -2.23 3.23 -36.16
C VAL A 47 -2.85 3.42 -37.54
N LYS A 48 -2.26 4.27 -38.36
CA LYS A 48 -2.64 4.43 -39.76
C LYS A 48 -1.71 3.56 -40.63
N LEU A 49 -2.31 2.72 -41.47
CA LEU A 49 -1.55 1.93 -42.43
C LEU A 49 -0.93 2.80 -43.51
N ASP A 50 0.38 2.71 -43.70
CA ASP A 50 1.07 3.24 -44.90
C ASP A 50 0.96 2.22 -46.03
N VAL A 51 0.01 2.47 -46.94
CA VAL A 51 -0.31 1.58 -48.06
C VAL A 51 0.25 2.14 -49.34
N LYS A 52 1.18 1.43 -49.95
CA LYS A 52 1.76 1.78 -51.27
C LYS A 52 1.23 0.84 -52.35
N VAL A 53 1.01 1.40 -53.52
CA VAL A 53 0.53 0.63 -54.70
C VAL A 53 1.49 0.73 -55.87
N ALA A 54 1.62 -0.35 -56.59
CA ALA A 54 2.35 -0.39 -57.85
C ALA A 54 1.40 -0.78 -59.01
N PRO A 55 1.63 -0.29 -60.23
CA PRO A 55 2.54 0.80 -60.57
C PRO A 55 2.05 2.16 -60.02
N ALA A 56 2.94 3.08 -59.77
CA ALA A 56 2.59 4.44 -59.29
C ALA A 56 1.61 5.17 -60.26
N SER A 57 1.56 4.74 -61.53
CA SER A 57 0.68 5.20 -62.59
C SER A 57 -0.68 4.47 -62.64
N ALA A 58 -1.03 3.62 -61.62
CA ALA A 58 -2.35 3.00 -61.56
C ALA A 58 -3.47 4.06 -61.57
N SER A 59 -4.51 3.77 -62.39
CA SER A 59 -5.56 4.75 -62.67
C SER A 59 -6.53 4.96 -61.49
N ASN A 60 -6.70 3.91 -60.65
CA ASN A 60 -7.51 3.96 -59.46
C ASN A 60 -6.70 3.36 -58.28
N LYS A 61 -6.37 4.18 -57.30
CA LYS A 61 -5.59 3.80 -56.13
C LYS A 61 -6.45 3.65 -54.89
N LYS A 62 -7.79 3.69 -55.01
CA LYS A 62 -8.69 3.58 -53.87
C LYS A 62 -8.63 2.18 -53.30
N MET A 63 -8.48 2.10 -51.96
CA MET A 63 -8.45 0.84 -51.21
C MET A 63 -9.71 0.70 -50.36
N PHE A 64 -10.13 -0.56 -50.18
CA PHE A 64 -11.10 -0.98 -49.20
C PHE A 64 -10.40 -1.72 -48.08
N TYR A 65 -10.91 -1.59 -46.87
CA TYR A 65 -10.36 -2.20 -45.67
C TYR A 65 -11.45 -2.98 -44.96
N ALA A 66 -11.13 -4.17 -44.49
CA ALA A 66 -12.02 -5.03 -43.71
C ALA A 66 -11.25 -5.67 -42.56
N SER A 67 -11.88 -5.78 -41.41
CA SER A 67 -11.37 -6.49 -40.23
C SER A 67 -12.05 -7.88 -40.17
N SER A 68 -11.27 -8.92 -39.93
CA SER A 68 -11.78 -10.30 -39.72
C SER A 68 -12.41 -10.47 -38.33
N ASN A 69 -12.02 -9.61 -37.36
CA ASN A 69 -12.54 -9.60 -36.01
C ASN A 69 -12.66 -8.15 -35.51
N PRO A 70 -13.77 -7.44 -35.81
CA PRO A 70 -13.99 -6.08 -35.37
C PRO A 70 -14.05 -5.91 -33.85
N ALA A 71 -14.37 -6.97 -33.09
CA ALA A 71 -14.35 -6.94 -31.63
C ALA A 71 -12.92 -6.79 -31.09
N ALA A 72 -11.91 -7.33 -31.79
CA ALA A 72 -10.52 -7.13 -31.39
C ALA A 72 -9.92 -5.86 -31.99
N ALA A 73 -10.12 -5.60 -33.30
CA ALA A 73 -9.62 -4.39 -33.94
C ALA A 73 -10.53 -3.94 -35.08
N THR A 74 -10.88 -2.66 -35.15
CA THR A 74 -11.60 -2.05 -36.27
C THR A 74 -10.64 -1.38 -37.23
N VAL A 75 -11.11 -1.13 -38.47
CA VAL A 75 -10.37 -0.35 -39.46
C VAL A 75 -11.30 0.65 -40.15
N SER A 76 -10.88 1.89 -40.28
CA SER A 76 -11.64 2.92 -40.97
C SER A 76 -11.50 2.83 -42.47
N LYS A 77 -12.38 3.56 -43.21
CA LYS A 77 -12.31 3.70 -44.70
C LYS A 77 -10.99 4.32 -45.19
N THR A 78 -10.21 4.94 -44.30
CA THR A 78 -8.91 5.57 -44.59
C THR A 78 -7.71 4.72 -44.17
N GLY A 79 -7.95 3.51 -43.67
CA GLY A 79 -6.90 2.58 -43.22
C GLY A 79 -6.35 2.88 -41.82
N LYS A 80 -7.10 3.63 -40.97
CA LYS A 80 -6.77 3.83 -39.56
C LYS A 80 -7.33 2.65 -38.78
N ILE A 81 -6.45 1.87 -38.16
CA ILE A 81 -6.78 0.75 -37.26
C ILE A 81 -6.98 1.31 -35.86
N THR A 82 -8.00 0.82 -35.15
CA THR A 82 -8.23 1.06 -33.72
C THR A 82 -8.33 -0.28 -33.02
N ALA A 83 -7.50 -0.49 -31.99
CA ALA A 83 -7.54 -1.64 -31.10
C ALA A 83 -8.74 -1.51 -30.15
N VAL A 84 -9.62 -2.53 -30.08
CA VAL A 84 -10.88 -2.49 -29.32
C VAL A 84 -10.81 -3.37 -28.07
N SER A 85 -10.40 -4.62 -28.21
CA SER A 85 -10.25 -5.55 -27.09
C SER A 85 -9.12 -6.55 -27.34
N ASN A 86 -8.68 -7.25 -26.30
CA ASN A 86 -7.65 -8.28 -26.41
C ASN A 86 -8.03 -9.34 -27.43
N GLY A 87 -7.08 -9.69 -28.31
CA GLY A 87 -7.28 -10.68 -29.34
C GLY A 87 -6.48 -10.43 -30.61
N LYS A 88 -6.80 -11.19 -31.67
CA LYS A 88 -6.17 -11.02 -32.98
C LYS A 88 -7.22 -10.70 -34.03
N SER A 89 -6.87 -9.85 -34.98
CA SER A 89 -7.63 -9.54 -36.17
C SER A 89 -6.73 -9.52 -37.41
N VAL A 90 -7.25 -9.90 -38.55
CA VAL A 90 -6.57 -9.74 -39.83
C VAL A 90 -7.25 -8.62 -40.61
N ILE A 91 -6.52 -7.54 -40.85
CA ILE A 91 -6.98 -6.44 -41.69
C ILE A 91 -6.67 -6.79 -43.16
N THR A 92 -7.70 -6.93 -43.94
CA THR A 92 -7.59 -7.18 -45.41
C THR A 92 -7.73 -5.87 -46.14
N ILE A 93 -6.73 -5.53 -46.95
CA ILE A 93 -6.67 -4.36 -47.83
C ILE A 93 -6.94 -4.84 -49.24
N THR A 94 -7.95 -4.31 -49.92
CA THR A 94 -8.35 -4.72 -51.28
C THR A 94 -8.35 -3.49 -52.19
N SER A 95 -7.74 -3.59 -53.41
CA SER A 95 -7.86 -2.55 -54.41
C SER A 95 -9.31 -2.44 -54.92
N LYS A 96 -9.75 -1.23 -55.30
CA LYS A 96 -11.13 -0.98 -55.76
C LYS A 96 -11.52 -1.86 -56.96
N ASP A 97 -10.57 -2.25 -57.83
CA ASP A 97 -10.77 -3.14 -58.94
C ASP A 97 -10.81 -4.63 -58.54
N GLY A 98 -10.67 -4.94 -57.23
CA GLY A 98 -10.69 -6.31 -56.70
C GLY A 98 -9.49 -7.17 -57.08
N SER A 99 -8.55 -6.62 -57.87
CA SER A 99 -7.47 -7.42 -58.48
C SER A 99 -6.35 -7.80 -57.51
N LYS A 100 -6.18 -7.08 -56.42
CA LYS A 100 -5.11 -7.27 -55.43
C LYS A 100 -5.59 -7.12 -54.01
N THR A 101 -5.05 -7.99 -53.15
CA THR A 101 -5.26 -7.97 -51.72
C THR A 101 -3.92 -8.01 -50.96
N LYS A 102 -3.89 -7.45 -49.75
CA LYS A 102 -2.81 -7.56 -48.78
C LYS A 102 -3.41 -7.73 -47.39
N LYS A 103 -2.85 -8.63 -46.60
CA LYS A 103 -3.27 -8.89 -45.22
C LYS A 103 -2.25 -8.31 -44.23
N VAL A 104 -2.74 -7.78 -43.15
CA VAL A 104 -1.96 -7.28 -41.98
C VAL A 104 -2.57 -7.94 -40.74
N THR A 105 -1.78 -8.70 -40.00
CA THR A 105 -2.19 -9.28 -38.73
C THR A 105 -2.04 -8.20 -37.62
N VAL A 106 -3.10 -7.97 -36.86
CA VAL A 106 -3.11 -7.07 -35.72
C VAL A 106 -3.32 -7.91 -34.45
N ALA A 107 -2.34 -7.88 -33.56
CA ALA A 107 -2.44 -8.46 -32.23
C ALA A 107 -2.76 -7.33 -31.24
N VAL A 108 -3.92 -7.39 -30.62
CA VAL A 108 -4.33 -6.43 -29.57
C VAL A 108 -4.09 -7.09 -28.23
N LYS A 109 -3.33 -6.39 -27.36
CA LYS A 109 -3.07 -6.80 -25.98
C LYS A 109 -3.85 -5.86 -25.04
N SER A 110 -4.38 -6.41 -23.95
CA SER A 110 -4.95 -5.60 -22.88
C SER A 110 -3.84 -5.19 -21.93
N GLU A 111 -3.79 -3.90 -21.55
CA GLU A 111 -2.94 -3.42 -20.46
C GLU A 111 -3.35 -4.05 -19.12
N LEU A 112 -4.56 -4.57 -18.99
CA LEU A 112 -5.08 -5.24 -17.80
C LEU A 112 -4.68 -6.72 -17.69
N LEU A 113 -4.29 -7.35 -18.81
CA LEU A 113 -3.80 -8.73 -18.78
C LEU A 113 -2.30 -8.73 -18.49
N ARG A 114 -1.90 -9.38 -17.38
CA ARG A 114 -0.50 -9.60 -17.00
C ARG A 114 -0.22 -11.08 -16.86
N THR A 115 1.00 -11.45 -17.22
CA THR A 115 1.51 -12.82 -17.08
C THR A 115 2.53 -12.82 -15.94
N THR A 116 2.30 -13.67 -14.94
CA THR A 116 3.26 -13.96 -13.88
C THR A 116 3.90 -15.32 -14.13
N SER A 117 4.93 -15.68 -13.39
CA SER A 117 5.55 -17.02 -13.44
C SER A 117 4.55 -18.13 -13.07
N LYS A 118 3.44 -17.79 -12.40
CA LYS A 118 2.42 -18.75 -11.93
C LYS A 118 1.19 -18.83 -12.82
N GLY A 119 0.96 -17.85 -13.70
CA GLY A 119 -0.18 -17.80 -14.62
C GLY A 119 -0.63 -16.38 -14.93
N ASN A 120 -1.69 -16.24 -15.69
CA ASN A 120 -2.22 -14.95 -16.09
C ASN A 120 -3.17 -14.36 -15.06
N VAL A 121 -3.18 -13.02 -14.96
CA VAL A 121 -4.14 -12.25 -14.13
C VAL A 121 -4.76 -11.12 -14.95
N MET A 122 -6.05 -10.87 -14.74
CA MET A 122 -6.81 -9.80 -15.39
C MET A 122 -7.23 -8.76 -14.35
N GLY A 123 -6.74 -7.53 -14.48
CA GLY A 123 -7.05 -6.41 -13.60
C GLY A 123 -8.24 -5.55 -14.07
N VAL A 124 -8.39 -4.39 -13.44
CA VAL A 124 -9.45 -3.41 -13.66
C VAL A 124 -8.88 -2.01 -13.81
N GLU A 125 -9.60 -1.12 -14.49
CA GLU A 125 -9.31 0.31 -14.52
C GLU A 125 -10.04 1.02 -13.38
N GLU A 126 -9.35 1.96 -12.72
CA GLU A 126 -9.89 2.82 -11.67
C GLU A 126 -9.53 4.28 -11.92
N GLU A 127 -10.05 5.20 -11.08
CA GLU A 127 -9.83 6.64 -11.20
C GLU A 127 -10.11 7.17 -12.62
N GLU A 128 -11.30 6.85 -13.14
CA GLU A 128 -11.71 7.26 -14.50
C GLU A 128 -10.70 6.84 -15.58
N GLY A 129 -10.09 5.67 -15.42
CA GLY A 129 -9.11 5.11 -16.35
C GLY A 129 -7.68 5.64 -16.15
N LYS A 130 -7.38 6.40 -15.10
CA LYS A 130 -6.02 6.91 -14.82
C LYS A 130 -5.12 5.88 -14.13
N ALA A 131 -5.71 4.88 -13.47
CA ALA A 131 -5.01 3.80 -12.78
C ALA A 131 -5.42 2.43 -13.31
N LEU A 132 -4.48 1.49 -13.30
CA LEU A 132 -4.71 0.07 -13.54
C LEU A 132 -4.44 -0.68 -12.24
N VAL A 133 -5.34 -1.59 -11.87
CA VAL A 133 -5.29 -2.29 -10.58
C VAL A 133 -5.47 -3.79 -10.77
N TRP A 134 -4.71 -4.57 -10.03
CA TRP A 134 -4.85 -6.02 -9.89
C TRP A 134 -4.95 -6.38 -8.42
N TYR A 135 -6.08 -6.94 -8.03
CA TYR A 135 -6.38 -7.34 -6.65
C TYR A 135 -6.13 -8.83 -6.42
N GLY A 136 -5.60 -9.18 -5.26
CA GLY A 136 -5.57 -10.56 -4.77
C GLY A 136 -4.66 -11.50 -5.55
N ILE A 137 -3.50 -11.04 -6.02
CA ILE A 137 -2.50 -11.89 -6.68
C ILE A 137 -1.76 -12.67 -5.58
N PRO A 138 -1.80 -14.02 -5.56
CA PRO A 138 -1.16 -14.79 -4.51
C PRO A 138 0.37 -14.75 -4.65
N TYR A 139 1.07 -14.49 -3.53
CA TYR A 139 2.53 -14.61 -3.42
C TYR A 139 2.96 -15.80 -2.53
N GLY A 140 2.03 -16.39 -1.80
CA GLY A 140 2.21 -17.59 -0.98
C GLY A 140 0.99 -18.50 -1.05
N ALA A 141 1.17 -19.78 -0.78
CA ALA A 141 0.09 -20.75 -0.61
C ALA A 141 -0.67 -20.49 0.70
N SER A 142 -1.85 -21.11 0.86
CA SER A 142 -2.63 -21.04 2.10
C SER A 142 -1.79 -21.40 3.33
N THR A 143 -1.90 -20.61 4.38
CA THR A 143 -1.23 -20.83 5.67
C THR A 143 -2.07 -21.64 6.66
N SER A 144 -3.16 -22.26 6.21
CA SER A 144 -4.04 -23.09 7.04
C SER A 144 -3.49 -24.49 7.31
N GLY A 145 -4.06 -25.16 8.28
CA GLY A 145 -3.76 -26.55 8.62
C GLY A 145 -2.29 -26.73 9.03
N THR A 146 -1.58 -27.64 8.37
CA THR A 146 -0.16 -27.94 8.65
C THR A 146 0.81 -26.84 8.24
N ASN A 147 0.36 -25.83 7.50
CA ASN A 147 1.14 -24.64 7.14
C ASN A 147 1.00 -23.49 8.16
N ARG A 148 0.14 -23.65 9.16
CA ARG A 148 0.02 -22.68 10.25
C ARG A 148 1.35 -22.60 11.01
N TRP A 149 1.81 -21.40 11.31
CA TRP A 149 3.09 -21.11 11.97
C TRP A 149 4.33 -21.67 11.26
N LYS A 150 4.29 -21.66 9.92
CA LYS A 150 5.44 -21.96 9.06
C LYS A 150 5.75 -20.79 8.14
N ALA A 151 6.92 -20.82 7.51
CA ALA A 151 7.27 -19.93 6.42
C ALA A 151 6.28 -20.07 5.26
N PRO A 152 6.01 -19.00 4.47
CA PRO A 152 5.15 -19.09 3.31
C PRO A 152 5.62 -20.17 2.32
N GLN A 153 4.70 -21.02 1.92
CA GLN A 153 4.97 -22.05 0.92
C GLN A 153 4.74 -21.50 -0.49
N PRO A 154 5.43 -22.06 -1.52
CA PRO A 154 5.27 -21.62 -2.90
C PRO A 154 3.83 -21.75 -3.40
N VAL A 155 3.38 -20.76 -4.18
CA VAL A 155 2.10 -20.79 -4.89
C VAL A 155 2.16 -21.82 -6.01
N GLU A 156 1.13 -22.64 -6.16
CA GLU A 156 0.96 -23.51 -7.32
C GLU A 156 0.61 -22.70 -8.58
N ALA A 157 1.19 -23.09 -9.72
CA ALA A 157 0.87 -22.48 -11.00
C ALA A 157 -0.58 -22.81 -11.40
N TRP A 158 -1.24 -21.87 -12.07
CA TRP A 158 -2.60 -22.06 -12.56
C TRP A 158 -2.70 -21.93 -14.07
N ASN A 159 -3.65 -22.66 -14.65
CA ASN A 159 -3.99 -22.56 -16.06
C ASN A 159 -5.02 -21.44 -16.30
N GLY A 160 -4.93 -20.80 -17.49
CA GLY A 160 -5.87 -19.76 -17.88
C GLY A 160 -5.58 -18.40 -17.23
N THR A 161 -6.64 -17.62 -17.01
CA THR A 161 -6.54 -16.26 -16.47
C THR A 161 -7.39 -16.13 -15.20
N ARG A 162 -6.77 -15.78 -14.09
CA ARG A 162 -7.47 -15.44 -12.85
C ARG A 162 -8.02 -14.01 -12.91
N SER A 163 -9.23 -13.83 -12.41
CA SER A 163 -9.81 -12.51 -12.18
C SER A 163 -9.12 -11.84 -10.98
N ALA A 164 -8.64 -10.63 -11.19
CA ALA A 164 -7.99 -9.80 -10.19
C ALA A 164 -8.66 -8.40 -10.14
N VAL A 165 -10.00 -8.37 -10.21
CA VAL A 165 -10.81 -7.14 -10.35
C VAL A 165 -11.48 -6.69 -9.05
N THR A 166 -11.44 -7.52 -8.01
CA THR A 166 -12.03 -7.20 -6.70
C THR A 166 -11.06 -7.56 -5.57
N PRO A 167 -11.02 -6.72 -4.51
CA PRO A 167 -10.27 -7.05 -3.30
C PRO A 167 -10.68 -8.40 -2.71
N ARG A 168 -9.71 -9.10 -2.06
CA ARG A 168 -9.95 -10.31 -1.28
C ARG A 168 -10.15 -9.97 0.20
N GLU A 169 -10.65 -10.93 0.95
CA GLU A 169 -10.69 -10.85 2.42
C GLU A 169 -9.28 -10.78 2.99
N GLY A 170 -9.10 -10.08 4.11
CA GLY A 170 -7.84 -10.00 4.82
C GLY A 170 -7.49 -11.28 5.58
N ALA A 171 -6.37 -11.25 6.29
CA ALA A 171 -5.97 -12.31 7.19
C ALA A 171 -6.99 -12.55 8.29
N ALA A 172 -7.05 -13.80 8.80
CA ALA A 172 -7.94 -14.18 9.88
C ALA A 172 -7.71 -13.32 11.13
N GLN A 173 -8.75 -12.63 11.61
CA GLN A 173 -8.67 -11.62 12.67
C GLN A 173 -10.03 -11.36 13.32
N TYR A 174 -10.02 -10.67 14.47
CA TYR A 174 -11.21 -10.00 15.01
C TYR A 174 -11.14 -8.51 14.64
N SER A 175 -12.12 -8.03 13.87
CA SER A 175 -12.32 -6.61 13.61
C SER A 175 -13.22 -6.01 14.68
N ASP A 176 -12.95 -4.75 15.05
CA ASP A 176 -13.79 -3.92 15.95
C ASP A 176 -14.27 -4.63 17.24
N GLY A 177 -13.45 -5.56 17.70
CA GLY A 177 -13.64 -6.18 19.00
C GLY A 177 -14.60 -7.36 19.07
N ASN A 178 -15.54 -7.59 18.14
CA ASN A 178 -16.57 -8.61 18.31
C ASN A 178 -16.78 -9.56 17.14
N SER A 179 -16.41 -9.19 15.92
CA SER A 179 -16.67 -10.01 14.74
C SER A 179 -15.39 -10.66 14.20
N TYR A 180 -15.41 -11.99 14.08
CA TYR A 180 -14.39 -12.73 13.37
C TYR A 180 -14.55 -12.52 11.85
N THR A 181 -13.45 -12.22 11.15
CA THR A 181 -13.40 -12.01 9.71
C THR A 181 -12.11 -12.54 9.12
N GLY A 182 -12.06 -12.64 7.79
CA GLY A 182 -10.85 -13.01 7.07
C GLY A 182 -10.59 -14.51 7.00
N SER A 183 -9.43 -14.86 6.48
CA SER A 183 -9.05 -16.24 6.17
C SER A 183 -7.58 -16.50 6.47
N GLU A 184 -7.22 -17.76 6.72
CA GLU A 184 -5.82 -18.20 6.74
C GLU A 184 -5.24 -18.34 5.31
N ASP A 185 -6.08 -18.35 4.26
CA ASP A 185 -5.65 -18.21 2.86
C ASP A 185 -5.58 -16.71 2.50
N CYS A 186 -4.55 -16.02 3.00
CA CYS A 186 -4.46 -14.57 2.96
C CYS A 186 -3.20 -14.02 2.27
N LEU A 187 -2.25 -14.86 1.83
CA LEU A 187 -0.98 -14.38 1.29
C LEU A 187 -1.11 -13.87 -0.14
N TYR A 188 -1.56 -12.62 -0.32
CA TYR A 188 -1.71 -11.98 -1.62
C TYR A 188 -1.26 -10.50 -1.61
N VAL A 189 -1.04 -9.97 -2.81
CA VAL A 189 -0.74 -8.57 -3.05
C VAL A 189 -1.81 -7.93 -3.93
N ASN A 190 -2.01 -6.62 -3.77
CA ASN A 190 -2.74 -5.77 -4.70
C ASN A 190 -1.74 -4.84 -5.38
N VAL A 191 -1.81 -4.72 -6.71
CA VAL A 191 -0.90 -3.89 -7.50
C VAL A 191 -1.66 -2.74 -8.14
N HIS A 192 -1.26 -1.50 -7.85
CA HIS A 192 -1.78 -0.28 -8.47
C HIS A 192 -0.69 0.36 -9.31
N ARG A 193 -1.00 0.82 -10.51
CA ARG A 193 -0.06 1.57 -11.34
C ARG A 193 -0.75 2.67 -12.15
N PRO A 194 -0.02 3.74 -12.57
CA PRO A 194 -0.58 4.72 -13.50
C PRO A 194 -0.85 4.08 -14.87
N ASN A 195 -1.96 4.48 -15.50
CA ASN A 195 -2.31 4.06 -16.86
C ASN A 195 -1.67 5.00 -17.90
N ASN A 196 -0.34 5.05 -17.93
CA ASN A 196 0.43 5.95 -18.81
C ASN A 196 1.37 5.20 -19.77
N GLY A 197 1.29 3.86 -19.82
CA GLY A 197 2.13 3.02 -20.68
C GLY A 197 3.62 2.96 -20.31
N GLN A 198 4.07 3.71 -19.30
CA GLN A 198 5.46 3.73 -18.88
C GLN A 198 5.87 2.40 -18.25
N LYS A 199 7.16 2.10 -18.34
CA LYS A 199 7.79 0.92 -17.72
C LYS A 199 8.95 1.38 -16.85
N ASN A 200 9.45 0.45 -16.06
CA ASN A 200 10.58 0.71 -15.16
C ASN A 200 10.28 1.80 -14.12
N LEU A 201 9.01 1.87 -13.69
CA LEU A 201 8.54 2.82 -12.67
C LEU A 201 9.10 2.44 -11.29
N PRO A 202 9.37 3.42 -10.41
CA PRO A 202 9.69 3.12 -9.02
C PRO A 202 8.54 2.35 -8.36
N VAL A 203 8.87 1.49 -7.40
CA VAL A 203 7.91 0.62 -6.72
C VAL A 203 7.83 1.01 -5.25
N MET A 204 6.63 1.20 -4.72
CA MET A 204 6.35 1.30 -3.29
C MET A 204 5.65 0.01 -2.83
N VAL A 205 6.30 -0.75 -1.95
CA VAL A 205 5.67 -1.86 -1.25
C VAL A 205 5.08 -1.32 0.04
N TYR A 206 3.77 -1.47 0.23
CA TYR A 206 3.04 -0.90 1.35
C TYR A 206 2.50 -1.98 2.29
N LEU A 207 2.81 -1.84 3.57
CA LEU A 207 2.37 -2.68 4.67
C LEU A 207 1.28 -1.96 5.47
N HIS A 208 0.11 -2.59 5.61
CA HIS A 208 -1.02 -1.99 6.34
C HIS A 208 -0.78 -1.91 7.86
N GLY A 209 -1.50 -1.04 8.54
CA GLY A 209 -1.53 -0.93 10.00
C GLY A 209 -2.54 -1.87 10.65
N GLY A 210 -2.85 -1.59 11.92
CA GLY A 210 -3.81 -2.34 12.72
C GLY A 210 -3.19 -3.06 13.91
N GLY A 211 -2.07 -2.53 14.44
CA GLY A 211 -1.41 -3.04 15.64
C GLY A 211 -0.80 -4.43 15.48
N ASN A 212 -0.64 -4.94 14.27
CA ASN A 212 -0.37 -6.35 13.95
C ASN A 212 -1.44 -7.32 14.48
N ALA A 213 -2.58 -6.84 14.94
CA ALA A 213 -3.71 -7.63 15.41
C ALA A 213 -4.86 -7.69 14.40
N SER A 214 -4.93 -6.70 13.52
CA SER A 214 -5.97 -6.57 12.48
C SER A 214 -5.43 -5.76 11.28
N GLY A 215 -6.30 -5.52 10.28
CA GLY A 215 -5.98 -4.76 9.08
C GLY A 215 -6.08 -5.60 7.82
N ASN A 216 -5.87 -4.97 6.67
CA ASN A 216 -5.83 -5.65 5.38
C ASN A 216 -5.14 -4.79 4.31
N ALA A 217 -4.78 -5.43 3.18
CA ALA A 217 -4.10 -4.80 2.05
C ALA A 217 -5.02 -3.98 1.12
N ASN A 218 -6.29 -3.78 1.47
CA ASN A 218 -7.29 -3.18 0.57
C ASN A 218 -7.29 -1.63 0.61
N ASP A 219 -6.22 -1.02 1.11
CA ASP A 219 -5.97 0.40 0.94
C ASP A 219 -5.85 0.75 -0.55
N ASN A 220 -6.72 1.64 -1.04
CA ASN A 220 -6.74 2.03 -2.45
C ASN A 220 -5.74 3.17 -2.72
N PHE A 221 -4.82 2.96 -3.66
CA PHE A 221 -3.81 3.93 -4.10
C PHE A 221 -4.03 4.46 -5.52
N SER A 222 -5.18 4.19 -6.13
CA SER A 222 -5.46 4.56 -7.52
C SER A 222 -5.40 6.07 -7.79
N SER A 223 -5.76 6.88 -6.78
CA SER A 223 -5.66 8.34 -6.85
C SER A 223 -4.22 8.86 -6.69
N MET A 224 -3.34 8.11 -6.01
CA MET A 224 -1.95 8.48 -5.79
C MET A 224 -1.05 8.16 -6.99
N VAL A 225 -1.19 6.97 -7.59
CA VAL A 225 -0.23 6.47 -8.57
C VAL A 225 -0.06 7.36 -9.82
N PRO A 226 -1.07 8.09 -10.34
CA PRO A 226 -0.87 8.99 -11.46
C PRO A 226 0.05 10.17 -11.13
N THR A 227 -0.05 10.73 -9.92
CA THR A 227 0.75 11.89 -9.48
C THR A 227 2.15 11.49 -9.05
N SER A 228 2.29 10.41 -8.28
CA SER A 228 3.58 9.90 -7.83
C SER A 228 4.38 9.20 -8.93
N ASN A 229 3.74 8.86 -10.04
CA ASN A 229 4.29 8.09 -11.16
C ASN A 229 5.02 6.83 -10.72
N ALA A 230 4.41 6.06 -9.82
CA ALA A 230 4.97 4.87 -9.20
C ALA A 230 4.00 3.68 -9.27
N VAL A 231 4.53 2.47 -9.16
CA VAL A 231 3.74 1.27 -8.88
C VAL A 231 3.64 1.10 -7.38
N VAL A 232 2.44 0.86 -6.85
CA VAL A 232 2.21 0.55 -5.43
C VAL A 232 1.76 -0.90 -5.30
N VAL A 233 2.42 -1.65 -4.42
CA VAL A 233 2.12 -3.04 -4.09
C VAL A 233 1.70 -3.11 -2.63
N SER A 234 0.40 -3.24 -2.35
CA SER A 234 -0.12 -3.46 -1.01
C SER A 234 -0.03 -4.93 -0.66
N VAL A 235 0.53 -5.24 0.51
CA VAL A 235 0.80 -6.62 0.96
C VAL A 235 -0.17 -7.01 2.06
N GLU A 236 -0.88 -8.11 1.85
CA GLU A 236 -1.59 -8.81 2.91
C GLU A 236 -0.64 -9.79 3.59
N TYR A 237 -0.56 -9.75 4.91
CA TYR A 237 0.30 -10.61 5.72
C TYR A 237 -0.45 -11.08 6.96
N ARG A 238 -0.04 -12.19 7.54
CA ARG A 238 -0.66 -12.75 8.76
C ARG A 238 -0.57 -11.77 9.92
N VAL A 239 -1.65 -11.65 10.66
CA VAL A 239 -1.76 -10.80 11.85
C VAL A 239 -2.08 -11.64 13.09
N GLY A 240 -2.04 -11.00 14.26
CA GLY A 240 -2.34 -11.65 15.52
C GLY A 240 -1.41 -12.81 15.82
N ALA A 241 -1.93 -13.84 16.48
CA ALA A 241 -1.18 -15.05 16.78
C ALA A 241 -0.84 -15.91 15.56
N PHE A 242 -1.44 -15.64 14.38
CA PHE A 242 -1.00 -16.28 13.13
C PHE A 242 0.30 -15.69 12.61
N GLY A 243 0.50 -14.38 12.80
CA GLY A 243 1.69 -13.67 12.34
C GLY A 243 2.82 -13.59 13.36
N PHE A 244 2.48 -13.62 14.65
CA PHE A 244 3.44 -13.45 15.75
C PHE A 244 3.09 -14.38 16.90
N LEU A 245 3.79 -15.49 17.00
CA LEU A 245 3.64 -16.44 18.10
C LEU A 245 4.98 -17.11 18.41
N SER A 246 5.58 -16.78 19.54
CA SER A 246 6.81 -17.41 20.00
C SER A 246 6.48 -18.44 21.08
N HIS A 247 6.71 -19.72 20.77
CA HIS A 247 6.59 -20.82 21.72
C HIS A 247 7.53 -21.95 21.35
N GLU A 248 8.24 -22.53 22.35
CA GLU A 248 9.23 -23.57 22.11
C GLU A 248 8.66 -24.87 21.51
N ALA A 249 7.39 -25.18 21.78
CA ALA A 249 6.70 -26.34 21.21
C ALA A 249 6.45 -26.22 19.70
N LEU A 250 6.56 -25.02 19.12
CA LEU A 250 6.41 -24.75 17.69
C LEU A 250 7.76 -24.61 16.96
N ARG A 251 8.89 -24.81 17.67
CA ARG A 251 10.24 -24.67 17.11
C ARG A 251 10.77 -26.03 16.64
N ASP A 252 10.17 -26.58 15.60
CA ASP A 252 10.55 -27.85 14.98
C ASP A 252 10.87 -27.72 13.47
N GLY A 253 10.96 -26.49 13.00
CA GLY A 253 11.23 -26.14 11.60
C GLY A 253 12.65 -25.58 11.37
N THR A 254 12.79 -24.80 10.30
CA THR A 254 14.02 -24.06 10.00
C THR A 254 14.26 -22.94 11.03
N ASP A 255 15.47 -22.38 11.05
CA ASP A 255 15.79 -21.25 11.93
C ASP A 255 14.82 -20.06 11.74
N GLU A 256 14.41 -19.79 10.50
CA GLU A 256 13.43 -18.74 10.20
C GLU A 256 12.04 -19.09 10.76
N GLU A 257 11.57 -20.32 10.61
CA GLU A 257 10.29 -20.78 11.17
C GLU A 257 10.29 -20.79 12.70
N ASN A 258 11.43 -21.10 13.30
CA ASN A 258 11.61 -21.09 14.76
C ASN A 258 11.62 -19.68 15.36
N SER A 259 11.62 -18.60 14.53
CA SER A 259 11.65 -17.21 14.98
C SER A 259 10.37 -16.76 15.68
N GLY A 260 9.21 -17.33 15.35
CA GLY A 260 7.90 -16.84 15.78
C GLY A 260 7.42 -15.58 15.05
N ASN A 261 8.22 -15.05 14.12
CA ASN A 261 7.96 -13.81 13.36
C ASN A 261 7.39 -14.10 11.96
N PHE A 262 6.32 -14.89 11.88
CA PHE A 262 5.77 -15.40 10.62
C PHE A 262 5.29 -14.28 9.68
N ALA A 263 4.75 -13.18 10.23
CA ALA A 263 4.38 -12.01 9.45
C ALA A 263 5.58 -11.37 8.73
N LEU A 264 6.76 -11.34 9.35
CA LEU A 264 7.97 -10.84 8.70
C LEU A 264 8.45 -11.79 7.60
N LEU A 265 8.24 -13.11 7.75
CA LEU A 265 8.49 -14.07 6.68
C LEU A 265 7.51 -13.91 5.51
N ASP A 266 6.25 -13.56 5.78
CA ASP A 266 5.27 -13.22 4.76
C ASP A 266 5.72 -11.99 3.97
N ILE A 267 6.18 -10.94 4.67
CA ILE A 267 6.71 -9.73 4.04
C ILE A 267 7.96 -10.03 3.20
N LYS A 268 8.85 -10.91 3.69
CA LYS A 268 10.02 -11.39 2.91
C LYS A 268 9.58 -12.07 1.61
N ALA A 269 8.58 -12.95 1.69
CA ALA A 269 8.05 -13.64 0.51
C ALA A 269 7.39 -12.67 -0.47
N ALA A 270 6.64 -11.67 0.02
CA ALA A 270 6.04 -10.63 -0.81
C ALA A 270 7.11 -9.75 -1.49
N LEU A 271 8.17 -9.36 -0.79
CA LEU A 271 9.30 -8.63 -1.37
C LEU A 271 10.04 -9.47 -2.42
N THR A 272 10.17 -10.78 -2.19
CA THR A 272 10.72 -11.74 -3.16
C THR A 272 9.83 -11.78 -4.41
N TRP A 273 8.51 -11.85 -4.25
CA TRP A 273 7.56 -11.77 -5.34
C TRP A 273 7.68 -10.44 -6.11
N VAL A 274 7.85 -9.31 -5.43
CA VAL A 274 8.08 -8.01 -6.08
C VAL A 274 9.36 -8.04 -6.92
N ARG A 275 10.47 -8.56 -6.39
CA ARG A 275 11.72 -8.71 -7.14
C ARG A 275 11.53 -9.52 -8.42
N ASP A 276 10.77 -10.61 -8.36
CA ASP A 276 10.65 -11.57 -9.45
C ASP A 276 9.55 -11.19 -10.48
N GLU A 277 8.49 -10.49 -10.06
CA GLU A 277 7.29 -10.32 -10.87
C GLU A 277 6.93 -8.87 -11.22
N ILE A 278 7.40 -7.87 -10.47
CA ILE A 278 6.87 -6.51 -10.61
C ILE A 278 7.19 -5.86 -11.96
N ALA A 279 8.24 -6.33 -12.66
CA ALA A 279 8.55 -5.91 -14.02
C ALA A 279 7.40 -6.21 -15.00
N ASN A 280 6.66 -7.29 -14.79
CA ASN A 280 5.48 -7.67 -15.58
C ASN A 280 4.33 -6.65 -15.43
N PHE A 281 4.32 -5.90 -14.32
CA PHE A 281 3.38 -4.81 -14.04
C PHE A 281 3.95 -3.43 -14.36
N GLY A 282 5.16 -3.37 -14.92
CA GLY A 282 5.83 -2.13 -15.33
C GLY A 282 6.65 -1.46 -14.23
N GLY A 283 6.81 -2.09 -13.07
CA GLY A 283 7.68 -1.64 -11.99
C GLY A 283 9.15 -2.00 -12.21
N ASN A 284 10.05 -1.32 -11.50
CA ASN A 284 11.48 -1.58 -11.49
C ASN A 284 11.88 -2.36 -10.22
N PRO A 285 12.25 -3.65 -10.32
CA PRO A 285 12.65 -4.44 -9.16
C PRO A 285 13.96 -3.95 -8.51
N ALA A 286 14.78 -3.16 -9.21
CA ALA A 286 15.98 -2.52 -8.67
C ALA A 286 15.70 -1.13 -8.05
N ASN A 287 14.44 -0.70 -7.95
CA ASN A 287 14.06 0.58 -7.34
C ASN A 287 12.81 0.41 -6.47
N VAL A 288 12.94 -0.35 -5.40
CA VAL A 288 11.87 -0.71 -4.45
C VAL A 288 12.01 0.10 -3.18
N THR A 289 10.93 0.73 -2.74
CA THR A 289 10.80 1.41 -1.44
C THR A 289 9.84 0.58 -0.57
N LEU A 290 10.33 0.09 0.56
CA LEU A 290 9.48 -0.56 1.55
C LEU A 290 8.82 0.50 2.42
N SER A 291 7.52 0.44 2.57
CA SER A 291 6.76 1.42 3.34
C SER A 291 5.68 0.75 4.18
N GLY A 292 5.20 1.44 5.18
CA GLY A 292 4.06 0.97 5.94
C GLY A 292 3.46 2.06 6.83
N PHE A 293 2.28 1.77 7.35
CA PHE A 293 1.57 2.64 8.27
C PHE A 293 1.43 1.96 9.64
N SER A 294 1.67 2.70 10.75
CA SER A 294 1.46 2.19 12.12
C SER A 294 2.28 0.90 12.37
N ALA A 295 1.64 -0.20 12.71
CA ALA A 295 2.30 -1.50 12.85
C ALA A 295 3.01 -1.95 11.57
N GLY A 296 2.45 -1.68 10.38
CA GLY A 296 3.12 -1.94 9.10
C GLY A 296 4.38 -1.10 8.91
N ALA A 297 4.41 0.13 9.42
CA ALA A 297 5.62 0.96 9.43
C ALA A 297 6.69 0.38 10.36
N ARG A 298 6.29 -0.10 11.55
CA ARG A 298 7.20 -0.84 12.46
C ARG A 298 7.75 -2.09 11.77
N ASN A 299 6.90 -2.87 11.11
CA ASN A 299 7.32 -4.06 10.35
C ASN A 299 8.30 -3.70 9.22
N ALA A 300 8.08 -2.57 8.52
CA ALA A 300 9.02 -2.06 7.52
C ALA A 300 10.39 -1.73 8.15
N MET A 301 10.40 -1.10 9.32
CA MET A 301 11.66 -0.79 10.02
C MET A 301 12.32 -2.04 10.62
N LEU A 302 11.56 -3.06 11.03
CA LEU A 302 12.11 -4.38 11.38
C LEU A 302 12.79 -5.05 10.17
N CYS A 303 12.23 -4.90 8.98
CA CYS A 303 12.90 -5.34 7.74
C CYS A 303 14.21 -4.56 7.48
N VAL A 304 14.27 -3.27 7.85
CA VAL A 304 15.52 -2.48 7.75
C VAL A 304 16.62 -3.07 8.63
N ILE A 305 16.31 -3.52 9.85
CA ILE A 305 17.31 -4.13 10.73
C ILE A 305 17.51 -5.63 10.52
N SER A 306 16.63 -6.29 9.75
CA SER A 306 16.70 -7.74 9.54
C SER A 306 17.84 -8.17 8.60
N PRO A 307 18.69 -9.10 9.00
CA PRO A 307 19.71 -9.66 8.11
C PRO A 307 19.13 -10.52 6.98
N ARG A 308 17.83 -10.91 7.09
CA ARG A 308 17.14 -11.75 6.09
C ARG A 308 16.49 -10.96 4.96
N MET A 309 16.55 -9.61 5.00
CA MET A 309 15.88 -8.71 4.05
C MET A 309 16.85 -8.00 3.11
N GLY A 310 18.15 -8.27 3.21
CA GLY A 310 19.18 -7.61 2.41
C GLY A 310 18.93 -7.71 0.90
N GLY A 311 19.00 -6.57 0.20
CA GLY A 311 18.84 -6.48 -1.25
C GLY A 311 17.40 -6.59 -1.78
N LEU A 312 16.38 -6.74 -0.92
CA LEU A 312 14.98 -6.82 -1.33
C LEU A 312 14.31 -5.44 -1.47
N PHE A 313 14.89 -4.40 -0.90
CA PHE A 313 14.45 -3.01 -1.03
C PHE A 313 15.64 -2.05 -1.00
N HIS A 314 15.44 -0.81 -1.43
CA HIS A 314 16.48 0.19 -1.68
C HIS A 314 16.24 1.50 -0.91
N LYS A 315 15.04 1.68 -0.36
CA LYS A 315 14.59 2.83 0.41
C LYS A 315 13.50 2.39 1.39
N ALA A 316 13.24 3.20 2.42
CA ALA A 316 12.15 2.92 3.35
C ALA A 316 11.33 4.18 3.70
N ILE A 317 10.04 3.99 4.03
CA ILE A 317 9.16 5.05 4.55
C ILE A 317 8.37 4.49 5.73
N SER A 318 8.47 5.15 6.87
CA SER A 318 7.67 4.87 8.07
C SER A 318 6.59 5.94 8.25
N PHE A 319 5.34 5.58 8.06
CA PHE A 319 4.18 6.41 8.37
C PHE A 319 3.69 6.07 9.78
N SER A 320 4.10 6.84 10.79
CA SER A 320 3.68 6.69 12.19
C SER A 320 4.01 5.31 12.80
N GLY A 321 5.27 4.85 12.68
CA GLY A 321 5.74 3.56 13.21
C GLY A 321 6.93 3.71 14.15
N GLY A 322 6.78 3.30 15.42
CA GLY A 322 7.85 3.34 16.41
C GLY A 322 8.76 2.12 16.38
N PHE A 323 9.93 2.24 17.00
CA PHE A 323 10.94 1.19 17.13
C PHE A 323 10.74 0.40 18.42
N THR A 324 10.12 -0.76 18.34
CA THR A 324 9.92 -1.63 19.49
C THR A 324 9.94 -3.11 19.09
N THR A 325 10.46 -3.94 19.97
CA THR A 325 10.54 -5.40 19.87
C THR A 325 10.23 -6.01 21.22
N CYS A 326 10.02 -7.32 21.25
CA CYS A 326 9.83 -8.12 22.47
C CYS A 326 10.82 -9.29 22.51
N THR A 327 11.03 -9.83 23.71
CA THR A 327 11.82 -11.05 23.88
C THR A 327 11.01 -12.30 23.52
N ASN A 328 11.70 -13.38 23.20
CA ASN A 328 11.07 -14.68 23.00
C ASN A 328 10.40 -15.21 24.29
N GLU A 329 10.93 -14.87 25.46
CA GLU A 329 10.39 -15.24 26.76
C GLU A 329 9.04 -14.56 27.02
N GLU A 330 8.94 -13.24 26.78
CA GLU A 330 7.66 -12.51 26.86
C GLU A 330 6.62 -13.13 25.91
N GLY A 331 7.04 -13.51 24.68
CA GLY A 331 6.20 -14.20 23.72
C GLY A 331 5.68 -15.53 24.23
N GLN A 332 6.55 -16.37 24.77
CA GLN A 332 6.17 -17.68 25.33
C GLN A 332 5.24 -17.55 26.53
N ASN A 333 5.55 -16.67 27.48
CA ASN A 333 4.72 -16.44 28.65
C ASN A 333 3.31 -15.96 28.27
N SER A 334 3.22 -15.07 27.28
CA SER A 334 1.94 -14.62 26.72
C SER A 334 1.19 -15.78 26.05
N ALA A 335 1.86 -16.56 25.20
CA ALA A 335 1.26 -17.71 24.53
C ALA A 335 0.70 -18.74 25.52
N ASN A 336 1.46 -19.07 26.58
CA ASN A 336 1.01 -19.97 27.67
C ASN A 336 -0.25 -19.40 28.34
N GLY A 337 -0.24 -18.11 28.69
CA GLY A 337 -1.37 -17.45 29.33
C GLY A 337 -2.63 -17.42 28.46
N LYS A 338 -2.48 -17.28 27.13
CA LYS A 338 -3.60 -17.31 26.17
C LYS A 338 -4.12 -18.74 25.96
N LEU A 339 -3.22 -19.70 25.81
CA LEU A 339 -3.59 -21.12 25.71
C LEU A 339 -4.35 -21.59 26.96
N ALA A 340 -3.84 -21.25 28.16
CA ALA A 340 -4.52 -21.55 29.41
C ALA A 340 -5.94 -20.97 29.46
N THR A 341 -6.13 -19.72 28.99
CA THR A 341 -7.46 -19.10 28.90
C THR A 341 -8.40 -19.89 27.97
N ILE A 342 -7.90 -20.35 26.81
CA ILE A 342 -8.69 -21.16 25.87
C ILE A 342 -9.06 -22.50 26.49
N LEU A 343 -8.15 -23.17 27.19
CA LEU A 343 -8.43 -24.44 27.85
C LEU A 343 -9.50 -24.32 28.96
N VAL A 344 -9.51 -23.20 29.70
CA VAL A 344 -10.58 -22.89 30.67
C VAL A 344 -11.90 -22.64 29.94
N ASN A 345 -11.90 -21.86 28.88
CA ASN A 345 -13.11 -21.57 28.10
C ASN A 345 -13.70 -22.81 27.43
N ARG A 346 -12.87 -23.80 27.08
CA ARG A 346 -13.31 -25.12 26.60
C ARG A 346 -13.85 -26.03 27.73
N GLY A 347 -13.74 -25.59 28.97
CA GLY A 347 -14.11 -26.42 30.15
C GLY A 347 -13.13 -27.58 30.46
N THR A 348 -11.96 -27.57 29.83
CA THR A 348 -10.92 -28.62 30.07
C THR A 348 -10.31 -28.47 31.46
N TYR A 349 -10.15 -27.23 31.93
CA TYR A 349 -9.61 -26.92 33.26
C TYR A 349 -10.53 -25.95 34.00
N ALA A 350 -10.62 -26.11 35.32
CA ALA A 350 -11.50 -25.31 36.17
C ALA A 350 -11.08 -23.84 36.28
N ASN A 351 -9.78 -23.55 36.15
CA ASN A 351 -9.23 -22.21 36.25
C ASN A 351 -7.88 -22.11 35.53
N LYS A 352 -7.43 -20.85 35.33
CA LYS A 352 -6.19 -20.54 34.62
C LYS A 352 -4.93 -21.12 35.29
N THR A 353 -4.89 -21.17 36.63
CA THR A 353 -3.74 -21.70 37.38
C THR A 353 -3.54 -23.18 37.10
N SER A 354 -4.61 -23.99 37.11
CA SER A 354 -4.54 -25.42 36.81
C SER A 354 -4.17 -25.68 35.34
N ALA A 355 -4.67 -24.86 34.41
CA ALA A 355 -4.28 -24.95 33.01
C ALA A 355 -2.81 -24.59 32.76
N LEU A 356 -2.29 -23.52 33.38
CA LEU A 356 -0.87 -23.17 33.33
C LEU A 356 0.03 -24.27 33.88
N LYS A 357 -0.32 -24.84 35.05
CA LYS A 357 0.42 -25.94 35.62
C LYS A 357 0.50 -27.16 34.69
N TYR A 358 -0.55 -27.45 33.94
CA TYR A 358 -0.53 -28.49 32.90
C TYR A 358 0.43 -28.11 31.78
N ILE A 359 0.31 -26.90 31.23
CA ILE A 359 1.14 -26.40 30.11
C ILE A 359 2.64 -26.48 30.48
N GLU A 360 3.01 -26.12 31.70
CA GLU A 360 4.39 -26.12 32.19
C GLU A 360 4.97 -27.55 32.34
N ASN A 361 4.13 -28.55 32.56
CA ASN A 361 4.56 -29.95 32.78
C ASN A 361 4.34 -30.86 31.57
N ALA A 362 3.59 -30.42 30.56
CA ALA A 362 3.32 -31.18 29.35
C ALA A 362 4.55 -31.22 28.43
N SER A 363 4.67 -32.26 27.63
CA SER A 363 5.72 -32.37 26.62
C SER A 363 5.52 -31.34 25.51
N LYS A 364 6.59 -30.97 24.81
CA LYS A 364 6.52 -30.07 23.66
C LYS A 364 5.56 -30.58 22.58
N SER A 365 5.48 -31.90 22.37
CA SER A 365 4.56 -32.46 21.37
C SER A 365 3.11 -32.30 21.79
N GLU A 366 2.75 -32.51 23.06
CA GLU A 366 1.39 -32.29 23.56
C GLU A 366 0.96 -30.84 23.42
N ILE A 367 1.83 -29.88 23.75
CA ILE A 367 1.55 -28.45 23.61
C ILE A 367 1.43 -28.08 22.13
N ARG A 368 2.29 -28.61 21.26
CA ARG A 368 2.16 -28.39 19.81
C ARG A 368 0.85 -28.91 19.28
N ASP A 369 0.45 -30.11 19.64
CA ASP A 369 -0.81 -30.71 19.20
C ASP A 369 -2.01 -29.90 19.69
N LEU A 370 -1.95 -29.34 20.91
CA LEU A 370 -2.93 -28.39 21.42
C LEU A 370 -3.01 -27.14 20.53
N PHE A 371 -1.88 -26.51 20.19
CA PHE A 371 -1.89 -25.34 19.30
C PHE A 371 -2.53 -25.65 17.94
N TYR A 372 -2.15 -26.78 17.32
CA TYR A 372 -2.72 -27.19 16.04
C TYR A 372 -4.20 -27.61 16.14
N SER A 373 -4.69 -27.99 17.32
CA SER A 373 -6.11 -28.30 17.57
C SER A 373 -6.98 -27.05 17.68
N LEU A 374 -6.40 -25.87 17.79
CA LEU A 374 -7.16 -24.63 17.91
C LEU A 374 -7.87 -24.30 16.60
N SER A 375 -9.16 -23.94 16.69
CA SER A 375 -9.89 -23.39 15.57
C SER A 375 -9.30 -22.04 15.14
N THR A 376 -9.52 -21.63 13.89
CA THR A 376 -9.08 -20.33 13.37
C THR A 376 -9.61 -19.18 14.24
N ALA A 377 -10.86 -19.26 14.71
CA ALA A 377 -11.44 -18.25 15.59
C ALA A 377 -10.76 -18.16 16.96
N GLU A 378 -10.37 -19.30 17.56
CA GLU A 378 -9.64 -19.32 18.83
C GLU A 378 -8.25 -18.70 18.70
N VAL A 379 -7.53 -19.03 17.62
CA VAL A 379 -6.20 -18.42 17.35
C VAL A 379 -6.33 -16.93 17.09
N ALA A 380 -7.29 -16.50 16.28
CA ALA A 380 -7.55 -15.07 16.03
C ALA A 380 -7.87 -14.32 17.34
N ASN A 381 -8.58 -14.97 18.27
CA ASN A 381 -8.96 -14.37 19.56
C ASN A 381 -7.82 -14.29 20.57
N MET A 382 -6.70 -15.03 20.39
CA MET A 382 -5.56 -15.00 21.32
C MET A 382 -5.02 -13.57 21.50
N TYR A 383 -4.98 -12.80 20.42
CA TYR A 383 -4.43 -11.44 20.41
C TYR A 383 -5.49 -10.40 19.97
N ARG A 384 -6.73 -10.63 20.33
CA ARG A 384 -7.79 -9.66 20.14
C ARG A 384 -7.48 -8.39 20.92
N SER A 385 -7.33 -7.26 20.24
CA SER A 385 -7.11 -5.96 20.87
C SER A 385 -8.37 -5.12 20.76
N THR A 386 -9.04 -4.90 21.87
CA THR A 386 -10.24 -4.03 21.93
C THR A 386 -9.89 -2.56 22.12
N SER A 387 -8.66 -2.22 22.57
CA SER A 387 -8.27 -0.85 22.92
C SER A 387 -6.88 -0.46 22.41
N LEU A 388 -6.26 -1.26 21.54
CA LEU A 388 -4.90 -1.06 21.03
C LEU A 388 -3.84 -0.83 22.13
N ARG A 389 -4.02 -1.43 23.31
CA ARG A 389 -3.01 -1.48 24.39
C ARG A 389 -1.97 -2.54 24.02
N LEU A 390 -1.15 -2.21 23.02
CA LEU A 390 -0.24 -3.15 22.36
C LEU A 390 0.93 -3.59 23.24
N GLY A 391 1.20 -2.90 24.36
CA GLY A 391 2.17 -3.34 25.36
C GLY A 391 1.81 -4.68 26.01
N LYS A 392 0.52 -5.08 25.96
CA LYS A 392 0.04 -6.42 26.41
C LYS A 392 0.08 -7.48 25.32
N PHE A 393 0.55 -7.15 24.13
CA PHE A 393 0.60 -8.04 22.98
C PHE A 393 2.05 -8.20 22.49
N PRO A 394 2.85 -9.13 23.04
CA PRO A 394 4.20 -9.40 22.58
C PRO A 394 4.22 -9.81 21.11
N GLN A 395 5.03 -9.11 20.33
CA GLN A 395 5.17 -9.31 18.89
C GLN A 395 6.53 -8.77 18.43
N CYS A 396 7.00 -9.18 17.26
CA CYS A 396 8.29 -8.72 16.74
C CYS A 396 9.44 -9.17 17.66
N PHE A 397 9.61 -10.49 17.78
CA PHE A 397 10.51 -11.12 18.75
C PHE A 397 11.98 -10.99 18.34
N ASN A 398 12.84 -10.65 19.30
CA ASN A 398 14.29 -10.62 19.15
C ASN A 398 14.85 -12.06 19.09
N ASP A 399 14.59 -12.76 17.99
CA ASP A 399 14.92 -14.18 17.82
C ASP A 399 16.40 -14.41 17.43
N GLY A 400 17.10 -13.39 16.94
CA GLY A 400 18.50 -13.45 16.48
C GLY A 400 18.67 -13.99 15.06
N VAL A 401 17.59 -14.29 14.35
CA VAL A 401 17.60 -14.83 12.98
C VAL A 401 16.86 -13.89 12.02
N VAL A 402 15.60 -13.62 12.28
CA VAL A 402 14.76 -12.69 11.49
C VAL A 402 14.88 -11.28 12.06
N VAL A 403 14.85 -11.14 13.37
CA VAL A 403 15.09 -9.88 14.10
C VAL A 403 16.34 -10.05 14.95
N PRO A 404 17.34 -9.14 14.86
CA PRO A 404 18.54 -9.20 15.70
C PRO A 404 18.21 -9.31 17.19
N LYS A 405 19.07 -9.99 17.95
CA LYS A 405 18.91 -10.13 19.42
C LYS A 405 18.88 -8.78 20.12
N GLU A 406 19.64 -7.84 19.60
CA GLU A 406 19.76 -6.46 20.09
C GLU A 406 18.54 -5.59 19.69
N GLY A 407 17.61 -6.13 18.87
CA GLY A 407 16.52 -5.36 18.31
C GLY A 407 17.03 -4.15 17.52
N PHE A 408 16.40 -3.01 17.67
CA PHE A 408 16.81 -1.77 17.00
C PHE A 408 18.17 -1.20 17.46
N SER A 409 18.71 -1.64 18.61
CA SER A 409 20.05 -1.22 19.04
C SER A 409 21.16 -1.69 18.10
N VAL A 410 20.90 -2.67 17.22
CA VAL A 410 21.83 -3.09 16.17
C VAL A 410 22.24 -1.94 15.24
N ILE A 411 21.43 -0.88 15.13
CA ILE A 411 21.72 0.31 14.33
C ILE A 411 23.05 0.95 14.77
N ALA A 412 23.32 1.01 16.06
CA ALA A 412 24.57 1.57 16.61
C ALA A 412 25.82 0.81 16.13
N SER A 413 25.71 -0.48 15.83
CA SER A 413 26.81 -1.28 15.29
C SER A 413 26.97 -1.15 13.77
N GLY A 414 26.01 -0.53 13.08
CA GLY A 414 25.98 -0.40 11.62
C GLY A 414 25.66 -1.69 10.86
N ASN A 415 25.28 -2.76 11.55
CA ASN A 415 24.96 -4.07 10.95
C ASN A 415 23.47 -4.19 10.59
N TYR A 416 23.01 -3.37 9.64
CA TYR A 416 21.63 -3.35 9.16
C TYR A 416 21.58 -2.90 7.69
N ASN A 417 20.39 -2.93 7.07
CA ASN A 417 20.20 -2.52 5.67
C ASN A 417 20.15 -0.98 5.57
N ARG A 418 21.31 -0.34 5.33
CA ARG A 418 21.45 1.11 5.20
C ARG A 418 20.78 1.60 3.92
N VAL A 419 19.66 2.27 4.04
CA VAL A 419 18.89 2.84 2.92
C VAL A 419 18.40 4.24 3.26
N PRO A 420 18.17 5.14 2.28
CA PRO A 420 17.47 6.41 2.54
C PRO A 420 16.11 6.17 3.18
N ILE A 421 15.73 6.99 4.19
CA ILE A 421 14.50 6.80 4.97
C ILE A 421 13.71 8.11 5.06
N ILE A 422 12.37 8.01 4.91
CA ILE A 422 11.42 9.03 5.40
C ILE A 422 10.76 8.49 6.67
N LEU A 423 10.79 9.30 7.74
CA LEU A 423 10.05 9.07 8.97
C LEU A 423 8.94 10.12 9.10
N GLY A 424 7.73 9.69 9.38
CA GLY A 424 6.58 10.58 9.50
C GLY A 424 5.75 10.34 10.75
N SER A 425 5.11 11.40 11.22
CA SER A 425 4.14 11.37 12.30
C SER A 425 3.03 12.38 12.07
N ASP A 426 1.83 12.08 12.59
CA ASP A 426 0.69 12.97 12.62
C ASP A 426 0.70 13.78 13.93
N ALA A 427 0.34 15.07 13.93
CA ALA A 427 0.48 15.93 15.10
C ALA A 427 -0.47 15.59 16.26
N SER A 428 -1.57 14.92 15.98
CA SER A 428 -2.56 14.50 16.99
C SER A 428 -2.70 12.97 17.06
N GLU A 429 -1.55 12.26 17.00
CA GLU A 429 -1.46 10.80 16.94
C GLU A 429 -2.38 10.08 17.93
N PHE A 430 -2.49 10.59 19.15
CA PHE A 430 -3.21 9.93 20.23
C PHE A 430 -4.72 10.21 20.22
N SER A 431 -5.20 11.16 19.44
CA SER A 431 -6.61 11.57 19.43
C SER A 431 -7.57 10.43 19.10
N SER A 432 -7.24 9.58 18.13
CA SER A 432 -8.05 8.40 17.77
C SER A 432 -8.25 7.41 18.93
N TYR A 433 -7.31 7.37 19.87
CA TYR A 433 -7.38 6.48 21.03
C TYR A 433 -8.14 7.13 22.18
N ALA A 434 -8.10 8.45 22.30
CA ALA A 434 -8.79 9.21 23.33
C ALA A 434 -10.32 9.23 23.15
N TRP A 435 -10.80 9.11 21.90
CA TRP A 435 -12.22 9.12 21.53
C TRP A 435 -12.85 7.75 21.39
N ASN A 436 -12.10 6.68 21.56
CA ASN A 436 -12.69 5.36 21.54
C ASN A 436 -13.54 5.21 22.82
N GLY A 437 -14.88 4.99 22.67
CA GLY A 437 -15.86 5.06 23.75
C GLY A 437 -15.60 4.19 24.99
N SER A 438 -14.67 3.21 24.90
CA SER A 438 -14.16 2.49 26.07
C SER A 438 -13.33 3.39 27.00
N LEU A 439 -12.80 4.51 26.52
CA LEU A 439 -11.90 5.36 27.27
C LEU A 439 -12.62 6.38 28.16
N THR A 440 -13.72 6.93 27.69
CA THR A 440 -14.57 7.80 28.51
C THR A 440 -15.17 7.03 29.68
N SER A 441 -15.58 5.75 29.48
CA SER A 441 -16.05 4.92 30.58
C SER A 441 -14.95 4.50 31.55
N GLU A 442 -13.73 4.17 31.07
CA GLU A 442 -12.58 3.90 31.95
C GLU A 442 -12.16 5.14 32.77
N LEU A 443 -12.25 6.35 32.18
CA LEU A 443 -11.97 7.60 32.90
C LEU A 443 -13.06 7.93 33.92
N ASP A 444 -14.32 7.66 33.64
CA ASP A 444 -15.44 7.82 34.59
C ASP A 444 -15.28 6.93 35.83
N GLU A 445 -14.84 5.68 35.66
CA GLU A 445 -14.63 4.74 36.76
C GLU A 445 -13.42 5.09 37.65
N VAL A 446 -12.34 5.67 37.08
CA VAL A 446 -11.06 5.87 37.77
C VAL A 446 -10.89 7.30 38.28
N SER A 447 -11.52 8.30 37.63
CA SER A 447 -11.17 9.71 37.89
C SER A 447 -11.85 10.34 39.10
N GLY A 448 -13.01 9.84 39.51
CA GLY A 448 -13.84 10.53 40.51
C GLY A 448 -14.26 11.95 40.09
N ILE A 449 -14.11 12.29 38.80
CA ILE A 449 -14.45 13.60 38.23
C ILE A 449 -15.95 13.71 38.07
N THR A 450 -16.54 14.70 38.73
CA THR A 450 -18.00 14.90 38.76
C THR A 450 -18.50 15.96 37.78
N SER A 451 -17.60 16.75 37.17
CA SER A 451 -17.99 17.79 36.22
C SER A 451 -17.59 17.52 34.80
N SER A 452 -18.52 17.74 33.87
CA SER A 452 -18.27 17.60 32.41
C SER A 452 -17.11 18.47 31.92
N SER A 453 -16.90 19.64 32.50
CA SER A 453 -15.81 20.55 32.11
C SER A 453 -14.43 20.00 32.50
N GLN A 454 -14.29 19.40 33.68
CA GLN A 454 -13.04 18.75 34.10
C GLN A 454 -12.73 17.56 33.23
N MET A 455 -13.73 16.73 32.91
CA MET A 455 -13.55 15.58 31.99
C MET A 455 -13.11 16.01 30.59
N ILE A 456 -13.73 17.04 30.02
CA ILE A 456 -13.35 17.63 28.73
C ILE A 456 -11.90 18.12 28.74
N ASN A 457 -11.47 18.77 29.81
CA ASN A 457 -10.09 19.28 29.95
C ASN A 457 -9.10 18.12 30.11
N LEU A 458 -9.44 17.08 30.87
CA LEU A 458 -8.60 15.89 31.04
C LEU A 458 -8.41 15.15 29.70
N VAL A 459 -9.49 14.95 28.94
CA VAL A 459 -9.45 14.34 27.60
C VAL A 459 -8.58 15.19 26.66
N ALA A 460 -8.75 16.52 26.65
CA ALA A 460 -7.94 17.42 25.83
C ALA A 460 -6.45 17.35 26.20
N SER A 461 -6.14 17.28 27.49
CA SER A 461 -4.76 17.08 27.99
C SER A 461 -4.21 15.71 27.56
N GLY A 462 -5.04 14.67 27.63
CA GLY A 462 -4.70 13.34 27.15
C GLY A 462 -4.38 13.32 25.64
N VAL A 463 -5.21 13.97 24.81
CA VAL A 463 -4.94 14.14 23.39
C VAL A 463 -3.62 14.88 23.17
N LYS A 464 -3.40 16.01 23.84
CA LYS A 464 -2.18 16.82 23.69
C LYS A 464 -0.94 16.02 24.06
N TYR A 465 -0.84 15.58 25.29
CA TYR A 465 0.40 14.97 25.83
C TYR A 465 0.61 13.55 25.28
N GLY A 466 -0.47 12.77 25.11
CA GLY A 466 -0.37 11.46 24.46
C GLY A 466 0.10 11.57 23.02
N SER A 467 -0.34 12.61 22.29
CA SER A 467 0.16 12.85 20.91
C SER A 467 1.62 13.30 20.88
N MET A 468 2.07 14.10 21.83
CA MET A 468 3.49 14.49 21.93
C MET A 468 4.37 13.26 22.20
N LEU A 469 4.00 12.41 23.18
CA LEU A 469 4.73 11.18 23.50
C LEU A 469 4.74 10.22 22.30
N GLN A 470 3.58 9.99 21.71
CA GLN A 470 3.45 9.04 20.58
C GLN A 470 4.15 9.55 19.32
N SER A 471 4.07 10.84 19.02
CA SER A 471 4.79 11.44 17.89
C SER A 471 6.30 11.38 18.09
N GLY A 472 6.80 11.68 19.30
CA GLY A 472 8.21 11.53 19.65
C GLY A 472 8.71 10.11 19.47
N PHE A 473 7.93 9.14 19.90
CA PHE A 473 8.20 7.71 19.73
C PHE A 473 8.22 7.26 18.25
N TYR A 474 7.41 7.89 17.37
CA TYR A 474 7.35 7.54 15.96
C TYR A 474 8.38 8.25 15.09
N LEU A 475 8.83 9.42 15.49
CA LEU A 475 9.66 10.31 14.68
C LEU A 475 11.03 10.59 15.30
N GLU A 476 11.06 11.30 16.43
CA GLU A 476 12.29 11.83 17.01
C GLU A 476 13.23 10.75 17.53
N GLN A 477 12.70 9.75 18.23
CA GLN A 477 13.50 8.63 18.75
C GLN A 477 14.11 7.80 17.61
N PRO A 478 13.34 7.32 16.60
CA PRO A 478 13.88 6.64 15.44
C PRO A 478 14.90 7.45 14.66
N ALA A 479 14.62 8.73 14.39
CA ALA A 479 15.52 9.58 13.62
C ALA A 479 16.85 9.83 14.36
N SER A 480 16.78 10.05 15.67
CA SER A 480 17.96 10.23 16.52
C SER A 480 18.81 8.97 16.59
N LEU A 481 18.19 7.79 16.69
CA LEU A 481 18.89 6.51 16.70
C LEU A 481 19.59 6.22 15.38
N LEU A 482 18.89 6.36 14.25
CA LEU A 482 19.45 6.13 12.91
C LEU A 482 20.63 7.08 12.61
N SER A 483 20.55 8.32 13.05
CA SER A 483 21.60 9.32 12.83
C SER A 483 22.83 9.17 13.75
N GLN A 484 22.85 8.19 14.65
CA GLN A 484 24.08 7.78 15.37
C GLN A 484 25.07 7.04 14.45
N ASP A 485 24.56 6.37 13.42
CA ASP A 485 25.40 5.79 12.39
C ASP A 485 25.76 6.86 11.34
N ALA A 486 26.99 7.37 11.40
CA ALA A 486 27.47 8.39 10.46
C ALA A 486 27.49 7.94 8.98
N ALA A 487 27.41 6.62 8.73
CA ALA A 487 27.35 6.06 7.37
C ALA A 487 25.91 5.84 6.89
N HIS A 488 24.90 6.16 7.72
CA HIS A 488 23.50 6.08 7.31
C HIS A 488 23.22 7.08 6.17
N PRO A 489 22.50 6.67 5.10
CA PRO A 489 22.02 7.59 4.06
C PRO A 489 21.07 8.65 4.60
N ALA A 490 20.60 9.55 3.73
CA ALA A 490 19.73 10.66 4.12
C ALA A 490 18.47 10.18 4.87
N ILE A 491 18.18 10.81 6.00
CA ILE A 491 16.96 10.66 6.78
C ILE A 491 16.15 11.94 6.58
N TYR A 492 14.90 11.80 6.21
CA TYR A 492 13.93 12.88 6.09
C TYR A 492 12.83 12.69 7.11
N ALA A 493 12.41 13.77 7.75
CA ALA A 493 11.39 13.73 8.81
C ALA A 493 10.23 14.67 8.49
N TYR A 494 8.97 14.24 8.71
CA TYR A 494 7.83 15.13 8.60
C TYR A 494 6.85 14.99 9.76
N ARG A 495 6.12 16.10 10.04
CA ARG A 495 4.94 16.11 10.90
C ARG A 495 3.76 16.67 10.11
N PHE A 496 2.71 15.87 10.00
CA PHE A 496 1.47 16.25 9.35
C PHE A 496 0.56 16.95 10.36
N LYS A 497 0.06 18.14 10.01
CA LYS A 497 -0.65 19.03 10.94
C LYS A 497 -2.08 19.40 10.51
N TRP A 498 -2.50 19.04 9.31
CA TRP A 498 -3.84 19.42 8.85
C TRP A 498 -4.92 18.92 9.83
N GLY A 499 -5.84 19.81 10.20
CA GLY A 499 -6.89 19.53 11.17
C GLY A 499 -6.64 20.16 12.55
N THR A 500 -5.41 20.61 12.86
CA THR A 500 -5.09 21.23 14.16
C THR A 500 -5.48 22.72 14.24
N ASN A 501 -5.93 23.34 13.15
CA ASN A 501 -6.33 24.73 13.08
C ASN A 501 -7.85 24.88 13.04
N ALA A 502 -8.43 25.54 14.05
CA ALA A 502 -9.87 25.78 14.18
C ALA A 502 -10.45 26.65 13.06
N ASP A 503 -9.64 27.54 12.47
CA ASP A 503 -10.10 28.38 11.34
C ASP A 503 -10.26 27.58 10.03
N VAL A 504 -9.67 26.38 9.96
CA VAL A 504 -9.70 25.49 8.77
C VAL A 504 -10.78 24.42 8.91
N THR A 505 -10.96 23.87 10.10
CA THR A 505 -11.92 22.81 10.42
C THR A 505 -13.06 23.34 11.30
N ASP A 506 -12.93 23.24 12.62
CA ASP A 506 -13.72 23.87 13.68
C ASP A 506 -13.05 23.63 15.03
N GLY A 507 -13.58 24.27 16.09
CA GLY A 507 -12.99 24.20 17.43
C GLY A 507 -13.01 22.80 18.06
N PHE A 508 -14.03 22.00 17.78
CA PHE A 508 -14.09 20.62 18.25
C PHE A 508 -13.04 19.75 17.54
N TYR A 509 -13.05 19.78 16.21
CA TYR A 509 -12.14 18.96 15.42
C TYR A 509 -10.68 19.28 15.73
N SER A 510 -10.33 20.57 15.73
CA SER A 510 -8.94 20.99 15.97
C SER A 510 -8.42 20.62 17.36
N LYS A 511 -9.28 20.64 18.38
CA LYS A 511 -8.91 20.35 19.77
C LYS A 511 -8.85 18.86 20.10
N PHE A 512 -9.77 18.08 19.55
CA PHE A 512 -9.99 16.70 19.98
C PHE A 512 -9.68 15.63 18.92
N VAL A 513 -9.68 15.99 17.64
CA VAL A 513 -9.40 15.09 16.52
C VAL A 513 -8.08 15.45 15.86
N GLY A 514 -7.99 16.67 15.34
CA GLY A 514 -6.77 17.20 14.72
C GLY A 514 -6.24 16.33 13.58
N ALA A 515 -4.94 16.31 13.45
CA ALA A 515 -4.19 15.39 12.59
C ALA A 515 -4.06 14.04 13.28
N PHE A 516 -5.14 13.24 13.28
CA PHE A 516 -5.22 11.96 14.00
C PHE A 516 -4.35 10.88 13.35
N HIS A 517 -4.09 9.81 14.08
CA HIS A 517 -3.30 8.66 13.61
C HIS A 517 -3.81 8.11 12.27
N GLY A 518 -3.05 8.31 11.19
CA GLY A 518 -3.39 7.93 9.83
C GLY A 518 -3.90 9.05 8.92
N SER A 519 -4.02 10.29 9.41
CA SER A 519 -4.45 11.43 8.59
C SER A 519 -3.51 11.65 7.40
N SER A 520 -2.20 11.61 7.61
CA SER A 520 -1.21 11.74 6.53
C SER A 520 -1.35 10.65 5.46
N LYS A 521 -1.65 9.43 5.86
CA LYS A 521 -1.92 8.30 4.94
C LYS A 521 -3.17 8.58 4.09
N GLU A 522 -4.25 9.04 4.71
CA GLU A 522 -5.51 9.35 4.00
C GLU A 522 -5.28 10.47 2.96
N PHE A 523 -4.55 11.52 3.32
CA PHE A 523 -4.19 12.59 2.41
C PHE A 523 -3.31 12.08 1.26
N LEU A 524 -2.31 11.25 1.55
CA LEU A 524 -1.46 10.66 0.51
C LEU A 524 -2.28 9.87 -0.52
N ARG A 525 -3.33 9.18 -0.08
CA ARG A 525 -4.27 8.43 -0.92
C ARG A 525 -5.33 9.29 -1.60
N GLY A 526 -5.45 10.58 -1.23
CA GLY A 526 -6.49 11.48 -1.73
C GLY A 526 -7.89 11.15 -1.20
N ILE A 527 -7.99 10.48 -0.07
CA ILE A 527 -9.24 10.07 0.56
C ILE A 527 -9.50 10.97 1.78
N TYR A 528 -10.67 11.61 1.81
CA TYR A 528 -11.05 12.52 2.87
C TYR A 528 -12.36 12.04 3.50
N LYS A 529 -12.27 11.17 4.50
CA LYS A 529 -13.44 10.70 5.26
C LYS A 529 -13.53 11.46 6.59
N ASN A 530 -14.70 12.01 6.88
CA ASN A 530 -14.98 12.57 8.20
C ASN A 530 -15.65 11.49 9.06
N ALA A 531 -14.84 10.79 9.84
CA ALA A 531 -15.32 9.80 10.79
C ALA A 531 -16.06 10.44 11.98
N TYR A 532 -15.91 11.76 12.17
CA TYR A 532 -16.47 12.52 13.30
C TYR A 532 -17.55 13.51 12.84
N LYS A 533 -18.23 13.24 11.73
CA LYS A 533 -19.23 14.13 11.11
C LYS A 533 -20.38 14.52 12.05
N ASP A 534 -20.72 13.67 13.01
CA ASP A 534 -21.80 13.93 13.95
C ASP A 534 -21.42 14.97 15.01
N TYR A 535 -20.13 15.15 15.29
CA TYR A 535 -19.56 16.15 16.20
C TYR A 535 -19.00 17.37 15.49
N SER A 536 -18.52 17.18 14.27
CA SER A 536 -17.84 18.20 13.47
C SER A 536 -18.17 18.04 11.98
N PRO A 537 -19.41 18.38 11.57
CA PRO A 537 -19.88 18.18 10.19
C PRO A 537 -19.11 19.04 9.16
N GLN A 538 -18.52 20.15 9.59
CA GLN A 538 -17.82 21.10 8.74
C GLN A 538 -16.30 20.81 8.62
N ALA A 539 -15.75 19.85 9.37
CA ALA A 539 -14.33 19.54 9.33
C ALA A 539 -13.82 19.20 7.92
N ILE A 540 -14.61 18.45 7.15
CA ILE A 540 -14.36 18.16 5.73
C ILE A 540 -15.41 18.89 4.90
N SER A 541 -15.11 20.09 4.44
CA SER A 541 -16.06 20.99 3.79
C SER A 541 -15.63 21.41 2.38
N ALA A 542 -16.52 22.05 1.64
CA ALA A 542 -16.20 22.69 0.36
C ALA A 542 -15.22 23.87 0.54
N ALA A 543 -15.30 24.58 1.67
CA ALA A 543 -14.45 25.74 1.95
C ALA A 543 -12.97 25.36 2.07
N ASN A 544 -12.64 24.24 2.75
CA ASN A 544 -11.26 23.79 2.91
C ASN A 544 -10.80 22.76 1.85
N ARG A 545 -11.66 22.46 0.86
CA ARG A 545 -11.33 21.52 -0.22
C ARG A 545 -10.11 21.93 -1.04
N PRO A 546 -9.93 23.22 -1.45
CA PRO A 546 -8.76 23.62 -2.25
C PRO A 546 -7.44 23.34 -1.54
N GLY A 547 -7.31 23.75 -0.27
CA GLY A 547 -6.10 23.50 0.52
C GLY A 547 -5.80 22.01 0.69
N ARG A 548 -6.81 21.19 0.95
CA ARG A 548 -6.65 19.72 1.06
C ARG A 548 -6.13 19.09 -0.24
N ILE A 549 -6.69 19.46 -1.38
CA ILE A 549 -6.27 18.93 -2.67
C ILE A 549 -4.82 19.35 -3.00
N GLU A 550 -4.47 20.61 -2.74
CA GLU A 550 -3.11 21.09 -2.98
C GLU A 550 -2.11 20.37 -2.07
N LEU A 551 -2.39 20.25 -0.77
CA LEU A 551 -1.54 19.50 0.17
C LEU A 551 -1.37 18.05 -0.26
N THR A 552 -2.44 17.38 -0.67
CA THR A 552 -2.38 16.02 -1.22
C THR A 552 -1.43 15.94 -2.43
N SER A 553 -1.57 16.87 -3.38
CA SER A 553 -0.70 16.90 -4.56
C SER A 553 0.76 17.13 -4.19
N VAL A 554 1.03 18.02 -3.24
CA VAL A 554 2.39 18.29 -2.74
C VAL A 554 2.98 17.05 -2.07
N MET A 555 2.22 16.38 -1.19
CA MET A 555 2.67 15.14 -0.52
C MET A 555 2.96 14.04 -1.53
N GLN A 556 2.06 13.82 -2.51
CA GLN A 556 2.26 12.81 -3.56
C GLN A 556 3.49 13.09 -4.42
N LYS A 557 3.82 14.37 -4.68
CA LYS A 557 5.04 14.76 -5.39
C LYS A 557 6.30 14.49 -4.58
N TYR A 558 6.32 14.86 -3.29
CA TYR A 558 7.47 14.53 -2.42
C TYR A 558 7.71 13.03 -2.37
N ILE A 559 6.66 12.25 -2.13
CA ILE A 559 6.77 10.80 -2.09
C ILE A 559 7.21 10.26 -3.46
N GLY A 560 6.61 10.72 -4.57
CA GLY A 560 7.01 10.31 -5.92
C GLY A 560 8.49 10.56 -6.22
N ASN A 561 9.01 11.73 -5.87
CA ASN A 561 10.44 12.06 -6.01
C ASN A 561 11.31 11.13 -5.16
N PHE A 562 10.93 10.89 -3.90
CA PHE A 562 11.66 9.96 -3.02
C PHE A 562 11.63 8.53 -3.55
N LEU A 563 10.49 8.05 -4.02
CA LEU A 563 10.38 6.73 -4.65
C LEU A 563 11.31 6.60 -5.87
N ALA A 564 11.42 7.66 -6.67
CA ALA A 564 12.26 7.67 -7.86
C ALA A 564 13.76 7.70 -7.51
N THR A 565 14.18 8.55 -6.55
CA THR A 565 15.59 8.94 -6.38
C THR A 565 16.18 8.74 -4.98
N GLY A 566 15.34 8.52 -3.96
CA GLY A 566 15.76 8.57 -2.55
C GLY A 566 15.83 9.99 -1.96
N ASN A 567 15.48 11.00 -2.76
CA ASN A 567 15.42 12.40 -2.34
C ASN A 567 14.01 12.95 -2.63
N PRO A 568 13.27 13.48 -1.63
CA PRO A 568 11.91 14.00 -1.84
C PRO A 568 11.87 15.34 -2.59
N ASN A 569 13.00 16.05 -2.70
CA ASN A 569 13.05 17.38 -3.29
C ASN A 569 12.81 17.37 -4.80
N GLY A 570 12.21 18.45 -5.33
CA GLY A 570 11.93 18.62 -6.74
C GLY A 570 11.44 20.02 -7.09
N ALA A 571 11.31 20.29 -8.38
CA ALA A 571 10.90 21.60 -8.86
C ALA A 571 9.53 22.02 -8.31
N GLY A 572 9.42 23.25 -7.82
CA GLY A 572 8.19 23.82 -7.28
C GLY A 572 7.79 23.34 -5.89
N LEU A 573 8.67 22.59 -5.20
CA LEU A 573 8.48 22.15 -3.82
C LEU A 573 9.41 22.94 -2.88
N VAL A 574 8.98 23.11 -1.63
CA VAL A 574 9.84 23.66 -0.56
C VAL A 574 10.97 22.65 -0.30
N ASN A 575 12.19 23.13 -0.13
CA ASN A 575 13.33 22.25 0.12
C ASN A 575 13.17 21.50 1.45
N TRP A 576 13.16 20.19 1.38
CA TRP A 576 13.10 19.29 2.53
C TRP A 576 14.52 18.95 2.98
N GLY A 577 14.96 19.55 4.09
CA GLY A 577 16.26 19.28 4.69
C GLY A 577 16.32 17.90 5.35
N THR A 578 17.50 17.31 5.39
CA THR A 578 17.74 16.05 6.08
C THR A 578 17.75 16.23 7.61
N TRP A 579 17.41 15.17 8.32
CA TRP A 579 17.54 15.12 9.78
C TRP A 579 19.01 15.25 10.21
N ASN A 580 19.22 15.94 11.32
CA ASN A 580 20.49 16.00 12.04
C ASN A 580 20.21 16.09 13.54
N ASN A 581 21.17 15.75 14.38
CA ASN A 581 21.02 15.78 15.84
C ASN A 581 21.35 17.15 16.47
N VAL A 582 21.46 18.23 15.66
CA VAL A 582 21.72 19.57 16.17
C VAL A 582 20.47 20.10 16.90
N PRO A 583 20.59 20.49 18.18
CA PRO A 583 19.47 21.07 18.92
C PRO A 583 18.95 22.36 18.25
N GLY A 584 17.62 22.53 18.21
CA GLY A 584 16.98 23.72 17.63
C GLY A 584 17.05 23.85 16.10
N ALA A 585 17.71 22.94 15.40
CA ALA A 585 17.72 22.96 13.93
C ALA A 585 16.34 22.70 13.35
N ALA A 586 16.01 23.38 12.24
CA ALA A 586 14.81 23.12 11.46
C ALA A 586 15.00 21.86 10.61
N LYS A 587 14.57 20.71 11.11
CA LYS A 587 14.82 19.38 10.55
C LYS A 587 13.59 18.51 10.33
N VAL A 588 12.41 19.01 10.69
CA VAL A 588 11.12 18.34 10.47
C VAL A 588 10.32 19.13 9.45
N MET A 589 9.88 18.52 8.38
CA MET A 589 8.97 19.13 7.41
C MET A 589 7.56 19.19 7.99
N SER A 590 7.05 20.38 8.23
CA SER A 590 5.66 20.61 8.61
C SER A 590 4.77 20.59 7.37
N LEU A 591 3.80 19.70 7.34
CA LEU A 591 2.84 19.52 6.25
C LEU A 591 1.45 19.92 6.73
N ASP A 592 0.94 21.05 6.28
CA ASP A 592 -0.36 21.62 6.66
C ASP A 592 -1.04 22.30 5.47
N ALA A 593 -2.28 22.72 5.63
CA ALA A 593 -2.99 23.58 4.70
C ALA A 593 -3.99 24.49 5.42
N ASN A 594 -4.18 25.69 4.88
CA ASN A 594 -5.35 26.50 5.21
C ASN A 594 -6.53 26.12 4.29
N GLN A 595 -7.57 26.94 4.27
CA GLN A 595 -8.74 26.68 3.43
C GLN A 595 -8.39 26.63 1.93
N THR A 596 -7.42 27.42 1.46
CA THR A 596 -7.18 27.67 0.04
C THR A 596 -5.89 27.05 -0.51
N LYS A 597 -4.86 26.86 0.32
CA LYS A 597 -3.54 26.39 -0.13
C LYS A 597 -2.81 25.56 0.92
N SER A 598 -1.85 24.79 0.48
CA SER A 598 -0.90 24.07 1.33
C SER A 598 0.02 25.06 2.08
N ILE A 599 0.41 24.69 3.31
CA ILE A 599 1.38 25.37 4.15
C ILE A 599 2.48 24.36 4.46
N VAL A 600 3.60 24.49 3.78
CA VAL A 600 4.71 23.54 3.85
C VAL A 600 5.98 24.28 4.21
N GLN A 601 6.64 23.90 5.29
CA GLN A 601 7.86 24.57 5.76
C GLN A 601 8.70 23.65 6.65
N MET A 602 10.01 23.90 6.70
CA MET A 602 10.87 23.26 7.69
C MET A 602 10.59 23.82 9.09
N SER A 603 10.58 22.95 10.10
CA SER A 603 10.27 23.27 11.49
C SER A 603 11.36 22.74 12.42
N SER A 604 11.65 23.49 13.49
CA SER A 604 12.47 23.06 14.62
C SER A 604 11.66 22.44 15.76
N GLU A 605 10.33 22.34 15.62
CA GLU A 605 9.46 21.72 16.62
C GLU A 605 9.76 20.22 16.75
N GLN A 606 10.06 19.80 17.95
CA GLN A 606 10.39 18.43 18.31
C GLN A 606 9.70 18.06 19.61
N TYR A 607 9.43 16.77 19.78
CA TYR A 607 8.86 16.23 21.01
C TYR A 607 9.84 15.23 21.63
N SER A 608 10.24 15.52 22.87
CA SER A 608 10.97 14.57 23.70
C SER A 608 10.09 14.05 24.82
N GLU A 609 10.39 12.85 25.28
CA GLU A 609 9.71 12.23 26.42
C GLU A 609 9.89 13.09 27.68
N SER A 610 11.16 13.48 28.02
CA SER A 610 11.49 14.27 29.18
C SER A 610 10.78 15.62 29.22
N ASP A 611 10.76 16.35 28.10
CA ASP A 611 10.08 17.64 28.00
C ASP A 611 8.57 17.50 28.12
N THR A 612 8.00 16.43 27.53
CA THR A 612 6.56 16.17 27.61
C THR A 612 6.14 15.89 29.05
N PHE A 613 6.83 15.02 29.78
CA PHE A 613 6.53 14.77 31.19
C PHE A 613 6.77 16.00 32.07
N SER A 614 7.78 16.82 31.77
CA SER A 614 8.01 18.09 32.45
C SER A 614 6.84 19.07 32.24
N GLN A 615 6.36 19.21 31.01
CA GLN A 615 5.18 20.03 30.70
C GLN A 615 3.91 19.50 31.39
N MET A 616 3.71 18.19 31.43
CA MET A 616 2.59 17.58 32.16
C MET A 616 2.62 17.98 33.64
N ARG A 617 3.75 17.81 34.31
CA ARG A 617 3.90 18.16 35.74
C ARG A 617 3.69 19.65 36.03
N SER A 618 4.06 20.53 35.10
CA SER A 618 3.86 21.97 35.25
C SER A 618 2.45 22.46 34.98
N SER A 619 1.65 21.69 34.25
CA SER A 619 0.34 22.12 33.73
C SER A 619 -0.85 21.35 34.31
N LEU A 620 -0.62 20.21 34.94
CA LEU A 620 -1.65 19.33 35.49
C LEU A 620 -1.54 19.25 37.00
N THR A 621 -2.65 18.99 37.65
CA THR A 621 -2.63 18.56 39.06
C THR A 621 -2.04 17.15 39.18
N LYS A 622 -1.55 16.80 40.37
CA LYS A 622 -1.05 15.44 40.64
C LYS A 622 -2.09 14.34 40.31
N SER A 623 -3.36 14.62 40.61
CA SER A 623 -4.47 13.69 40.29
C SER A 623 -4.63 13.48 38.78
N GLU A 624 -4.72 14.57 38.01
CA GLU A 624 -4.84 14.50 36.53
C GLU A 624 -3.64 13.81 35.89
N TYR A 625 -2.41 14.14 36.35
CA TYR A 625 -1.20 13.47 35.89
C TYR A 625 -1.27 11.96 36.10
N ASN A 626 -1.61 11.52 37.32
CA ASN A 626 -1.70 10.11 37.66
C ASN A 626 -2.79 9.39 36.83
N ILE A 627 -3.94 10.03 36.60
CA ILE A 627 -5.00 9.46 35.77
C ILE A 627 -4.51 9.25 34.33
N LEU A 628 -3.87 10.26 33.74
CA LEU A 628 -3.35 10.14 32.38
C LEU A 628 -2.32 9.02 32.28
N VAL A 629 -1.33 9.00 33.17
CA VAL A 629 -0.22 8.06 33.11
C VAL A 629 -0.66 6.63 33.43
N ASN A 630 -1.42 6.43 34.51
CA ASN A 630 -1.73 5.09 35.02
C ASN A 630 -2.99 4.46 34.38
N SER A 631 -3.81 5.26 33.66
CA SER A 631 -5.01 4.76 33.00
C SER A 631 -4.95 4.99 31.50
N LEU A 632 -4.90 6.24 31.05
CA LEU A 632 -5.03 6.57 29.62
C LEU A 632 -3.83 6.10 28.79
N PHE A 633 -2.62 6.28 29.30
CA PHE A 633 -1.36 5.93 28.62
C PHE A 633 -0.83 4.55 29.00
N ALA A 634 -1.38 3.91 30.02
CA ALA A 634 -0.93 2.60 30.47
C ALA A 634 -0.95 1.56 29.35
N ASP A 635 0.08 0.70 29.30
CA ASP A 635 0.26 -0.34 28.29
C ASP A 635 0.35 0.15 26.84
N ARG A 636 0.65 1.44 26.60
CA ARG A 636 0.94 1.97 25.28
C ARG A 636 2.43 1.80 24.97
N LEU A 637 2.75 1.50 23.70
CA LEU A 637 4.13 1.23 23.26
C LEU A 637 5.07 2.45 23.42
N PHE A 638 4.51 3.66 23.45
CA PHE A 638 5.28 4.89 23.62
C PHE A 638 5.58 5.25 25.08
N MET A 639 5.04 4.49 26.03
CA MET A 639 5.32 4.72 27.45
C MET A 639 6.66 4.10 27.84
N PRO A 640 7.52 4.84 28.56
CA PRO A 640 8.78 4.29 29.04
C PRO A 640 8.56 3.23 30.14
N GLU A 641 9.51 2.32 30.29
CA GLU A 641 9.49 1.32 31.37
C GLU A 641 9.48 2.00 32.75
N ASN A 642 10.28 3.06 32.92
CA ASN A 642 10.37 3.84 34.13
C ASN A 642 9.64 5.18 33.93
N VAL A 643 8.34 5.18 34.20
CA VAL A 643 7.52 6.39 34.09
C VAL A 643 7.93 7.40 35.15
N PRO A 644 8.27 8.66 34.79
CA PRO A 644 8.62 9.68 35.76
C PRO A 644 7.46 9.95 36.73
N GLY A 645 7.76 10.00 38.04
CA GLY A 645 6.79 10.45 39.07
C GLY A 645 6.39 11.91 38.89
N TYR A 646 5.25 12.29 39.53
CA TYR A 646 4.77 13.67 39.56
C TYR A 646 5.70 14.59 40.38
#